data_13e3b812e3b465b9f41e03b183dde15b
#
_entry.id   13e3b812e3b465b9f41e03b183dde15b
#
_cell.length_a   1.000
_cell.length_b   1.000
_cell.length_c   1.000
_cell.angle_alpha   90.00
_cell.angle_beta   90.00
_cell.angle_gamma   90.00
#
_symmetry.space_group_name_H-M   'P 1'
#
loop_
_entity.id
_entity.type
_entity.pdbx_description
1 polymer ?
#
loop_
_entity_poly.entity_id
_entity_poly.type
_entity_poly.pdbx_seq_one_letter_code
_entity_poly.pdbx_strand_id
1 'polypeptide(L)'
;MRSVRLAYVIPPLLAVVLAFLGMLRLSDSGVVGVSSVVTAAAGTGTTSNGRIAVSLEDVARRHHATIVRTVADRSAPTTRRTALVTAAPGTDGAGWLRDGYPDFSRTVRTAVRPMAALDRYDPTGSYEVIGDHGAERATAAALRGAGFTTSSETVPVLDRIGVTGGVQNTSQLTGTLVLGCVALCFVGTIGAPRRTAVRRLHGRSAGAIVCAELSEVRATLTVVLVGVPVVGLLLWFHNGLASWETFAMSAAVFTTALLVPVVAAHVVGTLIAVRRPIAATLRGARLPGALVLVAHAARLPAVLLLVAAVFDVTAAVAAARSDSGDRELQAAGDAVQLWVTPDPRPGSETQGYWDRIGDFVGGALDRHDALLTAAVEVGTGTGPGSVPGLFVDAEYLRHQDLRAENGDRITVTDDRITVWTPPGSDLDRRAVIRALVGWELRGAPDEQRRHIGGGALRSTGAYTYAGDSSAASWSTDAVVVVVPDASGVFTPDQLGAWLSTGDVVFTSEAVADRAIEAAGLGDEFSAVVSVGQAVAERQRQAATAVGIGVLAVISGLTVAVVLAVISTAAHHRRHGRRLFAGIAAGRPPARVNGDLLLVEGLLLSAGGIAVVHRWWQTRADGSGAVSALDPAARAAGVSGVSAVAALVVLTVVAVAVVAVSTRAVVRSRGSGS
;
A
#
# COMPACT_ATOMS: atom_id res chain seq x y z
N MET A 1 11.66 38.03 -0.89
CA MET A 1 11.24 37.74 -2.27
C MET A 1 11.63 36.34 -2.76
N ARG A 2 12.88 35.87 -2.54
CA ARG A 2 13.27 34.53 -2.99
C ARG A 2 12.37 33.41 -2.46
N SER A 3 12.01 33.46 -1.17
CA SER A 3 11.14 32.44 -0.56
C SER A 3 9.70 32.42 -1.11
N VAL A 4 9.13 33.63 -1.41
CA VAL A 4 7.78 33.71 -2.02
C VAL A 4 7.83 33.17 -3.45
N ARG A 5 8.83 33.54 -4.25
CA ARG A 5 8.99 32.96 -5.60
C ARG A 5 9.16 31.46 -5.59
N LEU A 6 9.98 30.93 -4.67
CA LEU A 6 10.12 29.49 -4.51
C LEU A 6 8.79 28.81 -4.18
N ALA A 7 7.96 29.43 -3.31
CA ALA A 7 6.64 28.91 -2.98
C ALA A 7 5.67 28.85 -4.18
N TYR A 8 5.94 29.61 -5.25
CA TYR A 8 5.19 29.59 -6.50
C TYR A 8 5.81 28.71 -7.60
N VAL A 9 7.11 28.42 -7.52
CA VAL A 9 7.85 27.59 -8.49
C VAL A 9 7.78 26.11 -8.12
N ILE A 10 7.84 25.80 -6.82
CA ILE A 10 7.87 24.44 -6.32
C ILE A 10 6.57 23.64 -6.60
N PRO A 11 5.35 24.17 -6.39
CA PRO A 11 4.11 23.42 -6.59
C PRO A 11 3.97 22.77 -7.97
N PRO A 12 4.17 23.45 -9.11
CA PRO A 12 4.02 22.79 -10.41
C PRO A 12 5.08 21.72 -10.67
N LEU A 13 6.31 21.88 -10.15
CA LEU A 13 7.35 20.85 -10.27
C LEU A 13 7.00 19.59 -9.46
N LEU A 14 6.53 19.78 -8.23
CA LEU A 14 6.06 18.67 -7.40
C LEU A 14 4.83 17.99 -8.00
N ALA A 15 3.91 18.76 -8.58
CA ALA A 15 2.72 18.24 -9.23
C ALA A 15 3.05 17.29 -10.40
N VAL A 16 4.07 17.62 -11.20
CA VAL A 16 4.56 16.74 -12.27
C VAL A 16 5.10 15.42 -11.70
N VAL A 17 5.86 15.48 -10.62
CA VAL A 17 6.39 14.27 -9.97
C VAL A 17 5.25 13.42 -9.40
N LEU A 18 4.29 14.03 -8.69
CA LEU A 18 3.13 13.34 -8.14
C LEU A 18 2.27 12.71 -9.24
N ALA A 19 2.02 13.45 -10.32
CA ALA A 19 1.28 12.93 -11.47
C ALA A 19 2.00 11.75 -12.13
N PHE A 20 3.32 11.83 -12.28
CA PHE A 20 4.12 10.73 -12.84
C PHE A 20 4.04 9.48 -11.98
N LEU A 21 4.19 9.60 -10.66
CA LEU A 21 4.07 8.48 -9.72
C LEU A 21 2.64 7.91 -9.70
N GLY A 22 1.63 8.78 -9.72
CA GLY A 22 0.23 8.37 -9.80
C GLY A 22 -0.10 7.59 -11.07
N MET A 23 0.42 8.06 -12.21
CA MET A 23 0.23 7.41 -13.51
C MET A 23 1.00 6.08 -13.64
N LEU A 24 2.24 6.00 -13.13
CA LEU A 24 2.97 4.73 -13.06
C LEU A 24 2.15 3.68 -12.32
N ARG A 25 1.66 4.06 -11.15
CA ARG A 25 0.85 3.17 -10.32
C ARG A 25 -0.47 2.77 -11.00
N LEU A 26 -1.19 3.75 -11.56
CA LEU A 26 -2.44 3.48 -12.28
C LEU A 26 -2.22 2.51 -13.43
N SER A 27 -1.14 2.73 -14.21
CA SER A 27 -0.74 1.85 -15.30
C SER A 27 -0.30 0.46 -14.82
N ASP A 28 0.31 0.34 -13.64
CA ASP A 28 0.73 -0.97 -13.10
C ASP A 28 -0.43 -1.75 -12.50
N SER A 29 -1.48 -1.09 -11.98
CA SER A 29 -2.63 -1.75 -11.34
C SER A 29 -3.70 -2.23 -12.34
N GLY A 30 -3.91 -1.55 -13.46
CA GLY A 30 -4.97 -1.86 -14.43
C GLY A 30 -4.87 -1.02 -15.69
N VAL A 31 -5.97 -0.88 -16.42
CA VAL A 31 -6.05 0.03 -17.57
C VAL A 31 -6.37 1.44 -17.12
N VAL A 32 -5.88 2.42 -17.85
CA VAL A 32 -6.10 3.84 -17.55
C VAL A 32 -7.49 4.28 -18.02
N GLY A 33 -8.16 5.13 -17.26
CA GLY A 33 -9.45 5.71 -17.66
C GLY A 33 -10.69 4.91 -17.22
N VAL A 34 -10.54 3.88 -16.39
CA VAL A 34 -11.64 3.06 -15.88
C VAL A 34 -12.66 3.92 -15.13
N SER A 35 -13.93 3.83 -15.53
CA SER A 35 -15.04 4.55 -14.88
C SER A 35 -15.70 3.75 -13.76
N SER A 36 -15.72 2.43 -13.90
CA SER A 36 -16.24 1.51 -12.88
C SER A 36 -15.62 0.13 -13.00
N VAL A 37 -15.62 -0.61 -11.91
CA VAL A 37 -15.17 -1.99 -11.85
C VAL A 37 -16.37 -2.86 -11.46
N VAL A 38 -16.66 -3.87 -12.27
CA VAL A 38 -17.66 -4.90 -11.98
C VAL A 38 -16.92 -6.18 -11.64
N THR A 39 -17.04 -6.63 -10.40
CA THR A 39 -16.43 -7.89 -9.96
C THR A 39 -17.45 -9.01 -10.06
N ALA A 40 -17.12 -10.03 -10.83
CA ALA A 40 -17.85 -11.29 -10.90
C ALA A 40 -17.21 -12.27 -9.90
N ALA A 41 -17.98 -12.68 -8.92
CA ALA A 41 -17.59 -13.70 -7.94
C ALA A 41 -18.56 -14.86 -8.05
N ALA A 42 -18.10 -16.05 -7.77
CA ALA A 42 -18.87 -17.30 -7.72
C ALA A 42 -20.01 -17.40 -8.76
N GLY A 43 -19.98 -18.39 -9.59
CA GLY A 43 -21.01 -18.59 -10.64
C GLY A 43 -21.60 -19.97 -10.57
N THR A 44 -22.79 -20.15 -11.19
CA THR A 44 -23.45 -21.45 -11.29
C THR A 44 -22.83 -22.36 -12.38
N GLY A 45 -21.80 -21.89 -13.10
CA GLY A 45 -21.11 -22.68 -14.13
C GLY A 45 -21.94 -23.01 -15.38
N THR A 46 -23.19 -22.56 -15.47
CA THR A 46 -24.14 -23.01 -16.53
C THR A 46 -23.95 -22.31 -17.87
N THR A 47 -23.18 -21.21 -17.91
CA THR A 47 -22.97 -20.42 -19.12
C THR A 47 -21.53 -20.52 -19.61
N SER A 48 -21.34 -20.95 -20.88
CA SER A 48 -20.00 -21.05 -21.45
C SER A 48 -19.33 -19.67 -21.59
N ASN A 49 -18.01 -19.62 -21.41
CA ASN A 49 -17.22 -18.38 -21.52
C ASN A 49 -17.40 -17.66 -22.86
N GLY A 50 -17.57 -18.41 -23.95
CA GLY A 50 -17.88 -17.84 -25.27
C GLY A 50 -19.20 -17.06 -25.28
N ARG A 51 -20.25 -17.54 -24.61
CA ARG A 51 -21.52 -16.81 -24.48
C ARG A 51 -21.41 -15.59 -23.61
N ILE A 52 -20.60 -15.65 -22.55
CA ILE A 52 -20.28 -14.51 -21.71
C ILE A 52 -19.60 -13.44 -22.55
N ALA A 53 -18.57 -13.80 -23.31
CA ALA A 53 -17.85 -12.88 -24.18
C ALA A 53 -18.77 -12.19 -25.20
N VAL A 54 -19.66 -12.93 -25.86
CA VAL A 54 -20.66 -12.39 -26.81
C VAL A 54 -21.62 -11.42 -26.11
N SER A 55 -22.08 -11.76 -24.91
CA SER A 55 -22.97 -10.91 -24.13
C SER A 55 -22.29 -9.59 -23.72
N LEU A 56 -21.02 -9.62 -23.31
CA LEU A 56 -20.23 -8.44 -22.99
C LEU A 56 -19.93 -7.58 -24.23
N GLU A 57 -19.72 -8.21 -25.37
CA GLU A 57 -19.53 -7.49 -26.65
C GLU A 57 -20.80 -6.74 -27.05
N ASP A 58 -21.96 -7.33 -26.86
CA ASP A 58 -23.25 -6.69 -27.12
C ASP A 58 -23.51 -5.51 -26.17
N VAL A 59 -23.14 -5.64 -24.89
CA VAL A 59 -23.16 -4.54 -23.93
C VAL A 59 -22.23 -3.40 -24.38
N ALA A 60 -20.99 -3.71 -24.71
CA ALA A 60 -20.02 -2.71 -25.16
C ALA A 60 -20.54 -1.92 -26.36
N ARG A 61 -21.10 -2.60 -27.38
CA ARG A 61 -21.67 -1.96 -28.57
C ARG A 61 -22.88 -1.06 -28.25
N ARG A 62 -23.82 -1.54 -27.42
CA ARG A 62 -25.05 -0.79 -27.09
C ARG A 62 -24.79 0.47 -26.27
N HIS A 63 -23.78 0.43 -25.40
CA HIS A 63 -23.46 1.52 -24.46
C HIS A 63 -22.25 2.35 -24.89
N HIS A 64 -21.71 2.15 -26.10
CA HIS A 64 -20.47 2.83 -26.56
C HIS A 64 -19.35 2.75 -25.54
N ALA A 65 -19.14 1.59 -24.94
CA ALA A 65 -18.19 1.37 -23.88
C ALA A 65 -17.04 0.46 -24.29
N THR A 66 -15.97 0.46 -23.50
CA THR A 66 -14.92 -0.53 -23.51
C THR A 66 -15.00 -1.34 -22.22
N ILE A 67 -15.00 -2.66 -22.33
CA ILE A 67 -14.96 -3.58 -21.18
C ILE A 67 -13.67 -4.38 -21.29
N VAL A 68 -12.91 -4.40 -20.21
CA VAL A 68 -11.59 -5.04 -20.14
C VAL A 68 -11.57 -6.02 -18.98
N ARG A 69 -11.03 -7.19 -19.22
CA ARG A 69 -10.66 -8.16 -18.17
C ARG A 69 -9.15 -8.30 -18.19
N THR A 70 -8.48 -7.81 -17.16
CA THR A 70 -7.01 -7.92 -17.06
C THR A 70 -6.64 -9.22 -16.36
N VAL A 71 -5.76 -9.99 -17.00
CA VAL A 71 -5.24 -11.26 -16.47
C VAL A 71 -3.72 -11.20 -16.49
N ALA A 72 -3.07 -11.59 -15.39
CA ALA A 72 -1.61 -11.65 -15.34
C ALA A 72 -1.06 -12.78 -16.24
N ASP A 73 0.10 -12.55 -16.84
CA ASP A 73 0.80 -13.57 -17.63
C ASP A 73 1.48 -14.57 -16.70
N ARG A 74 1.25 -15.86 -16.90
CA ARG A 74 1.76 -16.93 -16.02
C ARG A 74 3.29 -17.09 -16.08
N SER A 75 3.89 -16.82 -17.22
CA SER A 75 5.34 -16.97 -17.40
C SER A 75 6.14 -15.79 -16.88
N ALA A 76 5.51 -14.60 -16.78
CA ALA A 76 6.16 -13.37 -16.36
C ALA A 76 5.16 -12.42 -15.65
N PRO A 77 4.56 -12.83 -14.53
CA PRO A 77 3.43 -12.14 -13.90
C PRO A 77 3.77 -10.73 -13.41
N THR A 78 5.05 -10.46 -13.08
CA THR A 78 5.51 -9.14 -12.63
C THR A 78 5.70 -8.13 -13.76
N THR A 79 5.89 -8.60 -15.00
CA THR A 79 6.26 -7.74 -16.12
C THR A 79 5.32 -7.84 -17.32
N ARG A 80 4.42 -8.82 -17.33
CA ARG A 80 3.46 -9.04 -18.43
C ARG A 80 2.06 -9.27 -17.91
N ARG A 81 1.07 -8.79 -18.66
CA ARG A 81 -0.35 -9.09 -18.45
C ARG A 81 -1.08 -9.15 -19.78
N THR A 82 -2.21 -9.82 -19.82
CA THR A 82 -3.12 -9.86 -20.96
C THR A 82 -4.38 -9.08 -20.63
N ALA A 83 -4.75 -8.12 -21.45
CA ALA A 83 -6.03 -7.44 -21.41
C ALA A 83 -6.98 -8.08 -22.44
N LEU A 84 -8.02 -8.73 -21.97
CA LEU A 84 -9.13 -9.22 -22.80
C LEU A 84 -10.08 -8.05 -22.99
N VAL A 85 -10.25 -7.59 -24.23
CA VAL A 85 -10.94 -6.34 -24.54
C VAL A 85 -12.14 -6.61 -25.43
N THR A 86 -13.28 -6.03 -25.08
CA THR A 86 -14.37 -5.79 -26.00
C THR A 86 -14.73 -4.31 -26.00
N ALA A 87 -14.99 -3.74 -27.17
CA ALA A 87 -15.11 -2.30 -27.31
C ALA A 87 -16.04 -1.93 -28.48
N ALA A 88 -16.81 -0.86 -28.29
CA ALA A 88 -17.56 -0.25 -29.38
C ALA A 88 -16.62 0.45 -30.38
N PRO A 89 -17.00 0.53 -31.66
CA PRO A 89 -16.26 1.32 -32.64
C PRO A 89 -16.13 2.79 -32.19
N GLY A 90 -14.92 3.35 -32.35
CA GLY A 90 -14.63 4.73 -31.98
C GLY A 90 -14.26 4.96 -30.51
N THR A 91 -14.21 3.91 -29.69
CA THR A 91 -13.68 3.98 -28.32
C THR A 91 -12.19 3.64 -28.29
N ASP A 92 -11.52 4.00 -27.21
CA ASP A 92 -10.08 3.72 -27.00
C ASP A 92 -9.77 2.23 -27.12
N GLY A 93 -10.61 1.37 -26.56
CA GLY A 93 -10.46 -0.08 -26.63
C GLY A 93 -10.47 -0.64 -28.03
N ALA A 94 -11.20 -0.04 -28.97
CA ALA A 94 -11.15 -0.41 -30.38
C ALA A 94 -9.80 -0.05 -31.04
N GLY A 95 -9.15 1.01 -30.56
CA GLY A 95 -7.76 1.35 -30.90
C GLY A 95 -6.79 0.31 -30.34
N TRP A 96 -6.95 -0.07 -29.09
CA TRP A 96 -6.06 -1.05 -28.42
C TRP A 96 -6.07 -2.43 -29.10
N LEU A 97 -7.21 -2.87 -29.61
CA LEU A 97 -7.32 -4.13 -30.36
C LEU A 97 -6.52 -4.12 -31.68
N ARG A 98 -6.31 -2.94 -32.29
CA ARG A 98 -5.55 -2.79 -33.54
C ARG A 98 -4.08 -2.50 -33.31
N ASP A 99 -3.79 -1.57 -32.38
CA ASP A 99 -2.50 -0.91 -32.23
C ASP A 99 -1.76 -1.37 -30.98
N GLY A 100 -2.42 -2.14 -30.08
CA GLY A 100 -1.93 -2.52 -28.77
C GLY A 100 -2.27 -1.47 -27.70
N TYR A 101 -2.11 -1.86 -26.42
CA TYR A 101 -2.36 -0.98 -25.29
C TYR A 101 -1.17 -0.03 -25.09
N PRO A 102 -1.42 1.28 -24.96
CA PRO A 102 -0.36 2.27 -24.74
C PRO A 102 0.06 2.28 -23.27
N ASP A 103 0.92 1.34 -22.85
CA ASP A 103 1.42 1.27 -21.46
C ASP A 103 2.13 2.57 -21.09
N PHE A 104 1.72 3.19 -19.97
CA PHE A 104 2.44 4.34 -19.41
C PHE A 104 3.72 3.90 -18.72
N SER A 105 3.67 2.80 -17.98
CA SER A 105 4.80 2.19 -17.29
C SER A 105 5.65 1.36 -18.28
N ARG A 106 6.97 1.36 -18.05
CA ARG A 106 7.91 0.47 -18.79
C ARG A 106 8.11 -0.88 -18.11
N THR A 107 7.64 -1.01 -16.86
CA THR A 107 7.83 -2.22 -16.05
C THR A 107 6.85 -3.31 -16.43
N VAL A 108 5.63 -2.94 -16.82
CA VAL A 108 4.58 -3.88 -17.23
C VAL A 108 4.27 -3.69 -18.70
N ARG A 109 4.16 -4.80 -19.43
CA ARG A 109 3.71 -4.83 -20.83
C ARG A 109 2.35 -5.51 -20.90
N THR A 110 1.40 -4.85 -21.55
CA THR A 110 0.02 -5.32 -21.72
C THR A 110 -0.17 -5.88 -23.13
N ALA A 111 -0.36 -7.19 -23.25
CA ALA A 111 -0.81 -7.81 -24.47
C ALA A 111 -2.34 -7.65 -24.58
N VAL A 112 -2.84 -7.20 -25.72
CA VAL A 112 -4.28 -7.06 -25.95
C VAL A 112 -4.80 -8.24 -26.77
N ARG A 113 -5.90 -8.83 -26.30
CA ARG A 113 -6.63 -9.88 -27.00
C ARG A 113 -8.13 -9.54 -27.00
N PRO A 114 -8.88 -10.00 -28.02
CA PRO A 114 -10.33 -9.84 -28.01
C PRO A 114 -10.95 -10.63 -26.84
N MET A 115 -12.07 -10.14 -26.32
CA MET A 115 -12.80 -10.79 -25.22
C MET A 115 -13.25 -12.22 -25.57
N ALA A 116 -13.37 -12.55 -26.85
CA ALA A 116 -13.62 -13.92 -27.31
C ALA A 116 -12.57 -14.94 -26.81
N ALA A 117 -11.35 -14.49 -26.49
CA ALA A 117 -10.33 -15.35 -25.91
C ALA A 117 -10.57 -15.69 -24.43
N LEU A 118 -11.65 -15.20 -23.84
CA LEU A 118 -12.09 -15.54 -22.47
C LEU A 118 -12.34 -17.04 -22.28
N ASP A 119 -12.56 -17.80 -23.36
CA ASP A 119 -12.72 -19.26 -23.34
C ASP A 119 -11.55 -20.01 -22.67
N ARG A 120 -10.37 -19.38 -22.64
CA ARG A 120 -9.13 -19.93 -22.06
C ARG A 120 -8.80 -19.35 -20.68
N TYR A 121 -9.67 -18.54 -20.11
CA TYR A 121 -9.42 -17.85 -18.86
C TYR A 121 -10.64 -17.98 -17.94
N ASP A 122 -10.39 -17.89 -16.66
CA ASP A 122 -11.46 -17.80 -15.68
C ASP A 122 -12.33 -16.56 -15.92
N PRO A 123 -13.66 -16.72 -16.02
CA PRO A 123 -14.58 -15.61 -16.16
C PRO A 123 -14.83 -14.85 -14.84
N THR A 124 -14.44 -15.40 -13.69
CA THR A 124 -14.55 -14.66 -12.40
C THR A 124 -13.49 -13.58 -12.28
N GLY A 125 -13.75 -12.56 -11.48
CA GLY A 125 -12.85 -11.46 -11.17
C GLY A 125 -13.33 -10.11 -11.67
N SER A 126 -12.43 -9.14 -11.80
CA SER A 126 -12.78 -7.75 -12.05
C SER A 126 -12.83 -7.42 -13.53
N TYR A 127 -13.96 -6.88 -13.97
CA TYR A 127 -14.17 -6.31 -15.30
C TYR A 127 -14.11 -4.79 -15.20
N GLU A 128 -13.12 -4.20 -15.83
CA GLU A 128 -12.88 -2.76 -15.87
C GLU A 128 -13.72 -2.16 -17.01
N VAL A 129 -14.64 -1.24 -16.66
CA VAL A 129 -15.56 -0.62 -17.62
C VAL A 129 -15.15 0.83 -17.84
N ILE A 130 -14.94 1.20 -19.09
CA ILE A 130 -14.74 2.57 -19.54
C ILE A 130 -16.00 2.98 -20.30
N GLY A 131 -16.86 3.74 -19.65
CA GLY A 131 -18.16 4.12 -20.16
C GLY A 131 -18.99 4.87 -19.12
N ASP A 132 -20.27 4.97 -19.37
CA ASP A 132 -21.25 5.58 -18.46
C ASP A 132 -21.77 4.56 -17.43
N HIS A 133 -22.58 5.04 -16.47
CA HIS A 133 -23.25 4.16 -15.51
C HIS A 133 -24.25 3.16 -16.14
N GLY A 134 -24.66 3.39 -17.39
CA GLY A 134 -25.48 2.46 -18.14
C GLY A 134 -24.69 1.22 -18.51
N ALA A 135 -23.44 1.42 -18.97
CA ALA A 135 -22.51 0.34 -19.31
C ALA A 135 -22.14 -0.52 -18.08
N GLU A 136 -21.89 0.11 -16.93
CA GLU A 136 -21.63 -0.57 -15.66
C GLU A 136 -22.77 -1.52 -15.29
N ARG A 137 -24.01 -0.98 -15.23
CA ARG A 137 -25.20 -1.77 -14.86
C ARG A 137 -25.50 -2.87 -15.86
N ALA A 138 -25.31 -2.61 -17.16
CA ALA A 138 -25.51 -3.60 -18.21
C ALA A 138 -24.46 -4.72 -18.15
N THR A 139 -23.19 -4.40 -17.86
CA THR A 139 -22.11 -5.38 -17.63
C THR A 139 -22.42 -6.26 -16.44
N ALA A 140 -22.82 -5.66 -15.29
CA ALA A 140 -23.20 -6.42 -14.10
C ALA A 140 -24.45 -7.29 -14.37
N ALA A 141 -25.42 -6.82 -15.16
CA ALA A 141 -26.61 -7.59 -15.53
C ALA A 141 -26.25 -8.77 -16.46
N ALA A 142 -25.35 -8.58 -17.43
CA ALA A 142 -24.88 -9.64 -18.31
C ALA A 142 -24.17 -10.75 -17.54
N LEU A 143 -23.28 -10.39 -16.61
CA LEU A 143 -22.58 -11.34 -15.74
C LEU A 143 -23.52 -12.07 -14.78
N ARG A 144 -24.50 -11.37 -14.19
CA ARG A 144 -25.57 -12.02 -13.39
C ARG A 144 -26.43 -12.96 -14.20
N GLY A 145 -26.76 -12.58 -15.46
CA GLY A 145 -27.48 -13.45 -16.39
C GLY A 145 -26.68 -14.70 -16.77
N ALA A 146 -25.37 -14.64 -16.69
CA ALA A 146 -24.47 -15.78 -16.86
C ALA A 146 -24.31 -16.64 -15.58
N GLY A 147 -24.93 -16.24 -14.46
CA GLY A 147 -24.93 -16.99 -13.22
C GLY A 147 -23.96 -16.50 -12.16
N PHE A 148 -23.26 -15.36 -12.37
CA PHE A 148 -22.31 -14.83 -11.39
C PHE A 148 -22.97 -13.94 -10.34
N THR A 149 -22.45 -13.98 -9.11
CA THR A 149 -22.69 -12.93 -8.14
C THR A 149 -21.82 -11.72 -8.52
N THR A 150 -22.42 -10.54 -8.66
CA THR A 150 -21.70 -9.35 -9.07
C THR A 150 -21.77 -8.25 -8.04
N SER A 151 -20.66 -7.61 -7.77
CA SER A 151 -20.56 -6.30 -7.12
C SER A 151 -20.04 -5.27 -8.12
N SER A 152 -20.49 -4.03 -8.01
CA SER A 152 -20.00 -2.94 -8.84
C SER A 152 -19.54 -1.77 -8.01
N GLU A 153 -18.42 -1.19 -8.36
CA GLU A 153 -17.83 -0.04 -7.71
C GLU A 153 -17.54 1.03 -8.76
N THR A 154 -18.08 2.23 -8.54
CA THR A 154 -17.76 3.38 -9.40
C THR A 154 -16.42 3.96 -8.98
N VAL A 155 -15.48 4.06 -9.90
CA VAL A 155 -14.17 4.66 -9.66
C VAL A 155 -14.32 6.19 -9.61
N PRO A 156 -13.95 6.85 -8.49
CA PRO A 156 -13.98 8.30 -8.40
C PRO A 156 -13.11 8.97 -9.48
N VAL A 157 -13.51 10.15 -9.96
CA VAL A 157 -12.79 10.84 -11.04
C VAL A 157 -11.31 11.08 -10.70
N LEU A 158 -11.00 11.37 -9.43
CA LEU A 158 -9.63 11.57 -8.98
C LEU A 158 -8.80 10.28 -9.01
N ASP A 159 -9.44 9.13 -8.81
CA ASP A 159 -8.77 7.82 -8.89
C ASP A 159 -8.49 7.44 -10.35
N ARG A 160 -9.41 7.78 -11.27
CA ARG A 160 -9.23 7.52 -12.72
C ARG A 160 -7.99 8.19 -13.30
N ILE A 161 -7.56 9.28 -12.70
CA ILE A 161 -6.39 10.06 -13.12
C ILE A 161 -5.18 9.90 -12.18
N GLY A 162 -5.23 8.92 -11.27
CA GLY A 162 -4.11 8.58 -10.40
C GLY A 162 -3.83 9.58 -9.27
N VAL A 163 -4.81 10.39 -8.87
CA VAL A 163 -4.63 11.40 -7.81
C VAL A 163 -4.84 10.84 -6.41
N THR A 164 -5.87 10.02 -6.20
CA THR A 164 -6.21 9.49 -4.86
C THR A 164 -6.02 7.98 -4.76
N GLY A 165 -6.07 7.25 -5.86
CA GLY A 165 -6.07 5.80 -6.01
C GLY A 165 -5.51 4.98 -4.84
N GLY A 166 -6.39 4.54 -3.93
CA GLY A 166 -6.24 3.39 -3.00
C GLY A 166 -5.05 3.33 -2.04
N VAL A 167 -4.10 4.29 -2.01
CA VAL A 167 -2.98 4.29 -1.08
C VAL A 167 -3.06 5.47 -0.13
N GLN A 168 -3.27 5.19 1.15
CA GLN A 168 -3.23 6.17 2.23
C GLN A 168 -1.99 7.10 2.15
N ASN A 169 -0.87 6.57 1.66
CA ASN A 169 0.41 7.28 1.58
C ASN A 169 0.42 8.44 0.57
N THR A 170 -0.36 8.40 -0.50
CA THR A 170 -0.40 9.49 -1.50
C THR A 170 -1.07 10.75 -0.93
N SER A 171 -2.15 10.59 -0.16
CA SER A 171 -2.83 11.70 0.51
C SER A 171 -1.97 12.34 1.59
N GLN A 172 -1.22 11.54 2.36
CA GLN A 172 -0.26 12.02 3.37
C GLN A 172 0.88 12.79 2.73
N LEU A 173 1.46 12.27 1.63
CA LEU A 173 2.50 12.95 0.86
C LEU A 173 2.00 14.29 0.34
N THR A 174 0.84 14.34 -0.29
CA THR A 174 0.24 15.56 -0.83
C THR A 174 -0.04 16.58 0.29
N GLY A 175 -0.64 16.14 1.41
CA GLY A 175 -0.91 16.98 2.57
C GLY A 175 0.37 17.59 3.16
N THR A 176 1.44 16.81 3.27
CA THR A 176 2.75 17.24 3.73
C THR A 176 3.35 18.31 2.82
N LEU A 177 3.28 18.11 1.50
CA LEU A 177 3.79 19.06 0.51
C LEU A 177 2.98 20.37 0.50
N VAL A 178 1.64 20.29 0.62
CA VAL A 178 0.77 21.47 0.80
C VAL A 178 1.20 22.28 2.01
N LEU A 179 1.36 21.61 3.15
CA LEU A 179 1.77 22.26 4.40
C LEU A 179 3.13 22.97 4.26
N GLY A 180 4.10 22.31 3.62
CA GLY A 180 5.44 22.87 3.36
C GLY A 180 5.39 24.11 2.47
N CYS A 181 4.67 24.04 1.35
CA CYS A 181 4.51 25.16 0.40
C CYS A 181 3.78 26.35 1.04
N VAL A 182 2.70 26.09 1.80
CA VAL A 182 1.94 27.11 2.55
C VAL A 182 2.83 27.81 3.55
N ALA A 183 3.58 27.06 4.34
CA ALA A 183 4.47 27.61 5.35
C ALA A 183 5.59 28.45 4.74
N LEU A 184 6.20 27.99 3.66
CA LEU A 184 7.23 28.72 2.92
C LEU A 184 6.70 30.06 2.40
N CYS A 185 5.51 30.05 1.83
CA CYS A 185 4.83 31.26 1.34
C CYS A 185 4.50 32.23 2.46
N PHE A 186 3.88 31.72 3.53
CA PHE A 186 3.44 32.52 4.67
C PHE A 186 4.59 33.26 5.34
N VAL A 187 5.73 32.56 5.53
CA VAL A 187 6.94 33.17 6.10
C VAL A 187 7.58 34.16 5.17
N GLY A 188 7.63 33.86 3.88
CA GLY A 188 8.15 34.80 2.88
C GLY A 188 7.39 36.13 2.89
N THR A 189 6.07 36.07 3.00
CA THR A 189 5.15 37.19 3.02
C THR A 189 5.29 38.03 4.28
N ILE A 190 5.31 37.40 5.43
CA ILE A 190 5.40 38.07 6.74
C ILE A 190 6.81 38.57 7.00
N GLY A 191 7.83 37.99 6.37
CA GLY A 191 9.22 38.38 6.50
C GLY A 191 9.57 39.74 5.80
N ALA A 192 8.67 40.30 4.97
CA ALA A 192 8.90 41.53 4.20
C ALA A 192 7.95 42.70 4.57
N PRO A 193 7.69 42.99 5.85
CA PRO A 193 6.68 43.97 6.25
C PRO A 193 7.07 45.41 5.85
N ARG A 194 8.38 45.74 5.77
CA ARG A 194 8.86 47.07 5.37
C ARG A 194 8.42 47.43 3.95
N ARG A 195 8.46 46.49 3.01
CA ARG A 195 8.02 46.72 1.62
C ARG A 195 6.53 47.09 1.57
N THR A 196 5.70 46.36 2.33
CA THR A 196 4.26 46.67 2.43
C THR A 196 4.01 48.02 3.08
N ALA A 197 4.75 48.38 4.13
CA ALA A 197 4.66 49.69 4.77
C ALA A 197 5.06 50.82 3.83
N VAL A 198 6.14 50.69 3.07
CA VAL A 198 6.57 51.69 2.06
C VAL A 198 5.50 51.87 0.97
N ARG A 199 4.93 50.78 0.45
CA ARG A 199 3.84 50.88 -0.54
C ARG A 199 2.60 51.60 0.00
N ARG A 200 2.26 51.39 1.29
CA ARG A 200 1.18 52.14 1.95
C ARG A 200 1.51 53.62 2.13
N LEU A 201 2.76 53.96 2.43
CA LEU A 201 3.21 55.39 2.47
C LEU A 201 3.04 56.07 1.12
N HIS A 202 3.18 55.35 0.01
CA HIS A 202 2.91 55.86 -1.34
C HIS A 202 1.40 55.81 -1.69
N GLY A 203 0.50 55.71 -0.73
CA GLY A 203 -0.94 55.79 -0.94
C GLY A 203 -1.59 54.56 -1.58
N ARG A 204 -0.89 53.44 -1.74
CA ARG A 204 -1.51 52.24 -2.32
C ARG A 204 -2.53 51.61 -1.35
N SER A 205 -3.72 51.33 -1.88
CA SER A 205 -4.76 50.62 -1.14
C SER A 205 -4.37 49.19 -0.82
N ALA A 206 -5.02 48.57 0.17
CA ALA A 206 -4.79 47.18 0.55
C ALA A 206 -4.98 46.23 -0.63
N GLY A 207 -6.04 46.43 -1.43
CA GLY A 207 -6.32 45.61 -2.62
C GLY A 207 -5.22 45.74 -3.68
N ALA A 208 -4.75 47.01 -3.97
CA ALA A 208 -3.66 47.22 -4.91
C ALA A 208 -2.34 46.55 -4.46
N ILE A 209 -2.09 46.50 -3.15
CA ILE A 209 -0.92 45.81 -2.61
C ILE A 209 -1.05 44.29 -2.78
N VAL A 210 -2.21 43.70 -2.47
CA VAL A 210 -2.48 42.27 -2.67
C VAL A 210 -2.33 41.90 -4.15
N CYS A 211 -2.94 42.67 -5.06
CA CYS A 211 -2.80 42.42 -6.50
C CYS A 211 -1.34 42.51 -6.98
N ALA A 212 -0.58 43.52 -6.47
CA ALA A 212 0.83 43.66 -6.80
C ALA A 212 1.71 42.53 -6.22
N GLU A 213 1.38 41.97 -5.06
CA GLU A 213 2.07 40.80 -4.51
C GLU A 213 1.69 39.52 -5.26
N LEU A 214 0.43 39.37 -5.66
CA LEU A 214 -0.03 38.24 -6.48
C LEU A 214 0.63 38.22 -7.88
N SER A 215 1.26 39.30 -8.33
CA SER A 215 2.05 39.27 -9.57
C SER A 215 3.20 38.23 -9.53
N GLU A 216 3.60 37.77 -8.36
CA GLU A 216 4.55 36.65 -8.20
C GLU A 216 4.00 35.32 -8.76
N VAL A 217 2.66 35.17 -8.93
CA VAL A 217 2.04 34.05 -9.66
C VAL A 217 2.60 33.92 -11.08
N ARG A 218 3.08 35.02 -11.69
CA ARG A 218 3.76 34.96 -12.99
C ARG A 218 4.94 34.00 -13.01
N ALA A 219 5.61 33.79 -11.86
CA ALA A 219 6.69 32.83 -11.75
C ALA A 219 6.19 31.41 -11.99
N THR A 220 4.98 31.02 -11.47
CA THR A 220 4.34 29.76 -11.77
C THR A 220 4.02 29.61 -13.24
N LEU A 221 3.41 30.66 -13.84
CA LEU A 221 3.08 30.64 -15.27
C LEU A 221 4.33 30.46 -16.13
N THR A 222 5.45 31.09 -15.79
CA THR A 222 6.73 30.89 -16.49
C THR A 222 7.21 29.43 -16.35
N VAL A 223 7.14 28.85 -15.15
CA VAL A 223 7.55 27.45 -14.93
C VAL A 223 6.66 26.49 -15.71
N VAL A 224 5.35 26.72 -15.71
CA VAL A 224 4.41 25.88 -16.48
C VAL A 224 4.68 26.03 -17.99
N LEU A 225 4.83 27.28 -18.49
CA LEU A 225 5.05 27.52 -19.91
C LEU A 225 6.34 26.88 -20.43
N VAL A 226 7.42 26.92 -19.66
CA VAL A 226 8.71 26.28 -20.00
C VAL A 226 8.69 24.80 -19.66
N GLY A 227 8.04 24.41 -18.59
CA GLY A 227 7.99 23.04 -18.10
C GLY A 227 7.16 22.10 -18.98
N VAL A 228 6.03 22.57 -19.53
CA VAL A 228 5.16 21.73 -20.37
C VAL A 228 5.90 21.12 -21.57
N PRO A 229 6.63 21.85 -22.40
CA PRO A 229 7.36 21.24 -23.52
C PRO A 229 8.50 20.32 -23.04
N VAL A 230 9.17 20.65 -21.93
CA VAL A 230 10.23 19.79 -21.36
C VAL A 230 9.64 18.47 -20.86
N VAL A 231 8.55 18.53 -20.12
CA VAL A 231 7.85 17.33 -19.63
C VAL A 231 7.30 16.53 -20.80
N GLY A 232 6.70 17.17 -21.82
CA GLY A 232 6.24 16.52 -23.03
C GLY A 232 7.37 15.78 -23.75
N LEU A 233 8.54 16.39 -23.86
CA LEU A 233 9.73 15.76 -24.46
C LEU A 233 10.22 14.56 -23.63
N LEU A 234 10.24 14.70 -22.31
CA LEU A 234 10.62 13.60 -21.41
C LEU A 234 9.63 12.42 -21.51
N LEU A 235 8.34 12.69 -21.56
CA LEU A 235 7.31 11.66 -21.75
C LEU A 235 7.40 11.00 -23.12
N TRP A 236 7.72 11.78 -24.16
CA TRP A 236 7.92 11.22 -25.48
C TRP A 236 9.08 10.22 -25.52
N PHE A 237 10.21 10.56 -24.88
CA PHE A 237 11.32 9.60 -24.73
C PHE A 237 11.00 8.44 -23.78
N HIS A 238 10.11 8.66 -22.81
CA HIS A 238 9.76 7.63 -21.84
C HIS A 238 8.81 6.59 -22.46
N ASN A 239 7.70 7.00 -23.06
CA ASN A 239 6.62 6.11 -23.49
C ASN A 239 5.90 6.55 -24.79
N GLY A 240 6.49 7.45 -25.58
CA GLY A 240 5.88 7.93 -26.82
C GLY A 240 4.63 8.78 -26.60
N LEU A 241 4.49 9.45 -25.44
CA LEU A 241 3.31 10.21 -25.03
C LEU A 241 2.05 9.34 -24.75
N ALA A 242 2.21 8.07 -24.41
CA ALA A 242 1.10 7.23 -24.00
C ALA A 242 0.37 7.88 -22.81
N SER A 243 -0.97 7.94 -22.87
CA SER A 243 -1.87 8.50 -21.84
C SER A 243 -1.49 9.93 -21.39
N TRP A 244 -0.91 10.74 -22.28
CA TRP A 244 -0.45 12.10 -21.95
C TRP A 244 -1.58 13.01 -21.45
N GLU A 245 -2.81 12.84 -21.96
CA GLU A 245 -3.97 13.62 -21.54
C GLU A 245 -4.32 13.38 -20.08
N THR A 246 -4.37 12.12 -19.67
CA THR A 246 -4.63 11.73 -18.27
C THR A 246 -3.51 12.23 -17.36
N PHE A 247 -2.25 12.12 -17.80
CA PHE A 247 -1.11 12.68 -17.08
C PHE A 247 -1.22 14.22 -16.93
N ALA A 248 -1.56 14.94 -18.01
CA ALA A 248 -1.70 16.39 -17.97
C ALA A 248 -2.83 16.81 -17.04
N MET A 249 -3.95 16.10 -17.04
CA MET A 249 -5.08 16.34 -16.13
C MET A 249 -4.68 16.07 -14.67
N SER A 250 -3.99 14.98 -14.40
CA SER A 250 -3.44 14.68 -13.08
C SER A 250 -2.49 15.77 -12.59
N ALA A 251 -1.54 16.19 -13.43
CA ALA A 251 -0.61 17.27 -13.11
C ALA A 251 -1.30 18.61 -12.87
N ALA A 252 -2.37 18.92 -13.62
CA ALA A 252 -3.17 20.13 -13.41
C ALA A 252 -3.92 20.09 -12.07
N VAL A 253 -4.50 18.94 -11.71
CA VAL A 253 -5.18 18.76 -10.42
C VAL A 253 -4.20 18.89 -9.26
N PHE A 254 -3.06 18.22 -9.31
CA PHE A 254 -2.03 18.38 -8.27
C PHE A 254 -1.47 19.81 -8.20
N THR A 255 -1.24 20.46 -9.35
CA THR A 255 -0.82 21.87 -9.37
C THR A 255 -1.84 22.76 -8.66
N THR A 256 -3.13 22.56 -8.94
CA THR A 256 -4.22 23.31 -8.32
C THR A 256 -4.29 23.03 -6.82
N ALA A 257 -4.24 21.77 -6.43
CA ALA A 257 -4.29 21.35 -5.03
C ALA A 257 -3.12 21.91 -4.19
N LEU A 258 -1.93 22.04 -4.77
CA LEU A 258 -0.77 22.62 -4.12
C LEU A 258 -0.79 24.16 -4.17
N LEU A 259 -1.22 24.77 -5.27
CA LEU A 259 -1.11 26.21 -5.51
C LEU A 259 -2.22 27.01 -4.83
N VAL A 260 -3.47 26.51 -4.80
CA VAL A 260 -4.60 27.22 -4.17
C VAL A 260 -4.34 27.54 -2.69
N PRO A 261 -3.91 26.60 -1.85
CA PRO A 261 -3.53 26.91 -0.47
C PRO A 261 -2.37 27.90 -0.35
N VAL A 262 -1.39 27.85 -1.25
CA VAL A 262 -0.27 28.80 -1.29
C VAL A 262 -0.76 30.22 -1.61
N VAL A 263 -1.65 30.38 -2.59
CA VAL A 263 -2.26 31.67 -2.93
C VAL A 263 -3.07 32.19 -1.74
N ALA A 264 -3.88 31.35 -1.11
CA ALA A 264 -4.65 31.72 0.07
C ALA A 264 -3.73 32.19 1.22
N ALA A 265 -2.66 31.45 1.51
CA ALA A 265 -1.67 31.81 2.51
C ALA A 265 -0.96 33.13 2.16
N HIS A 266 -0.67 33.37 0.88
CA HIS A 266 -0.09 34.65 0.39
C HIS A 266 -1.03 35.81 0.64
N VAL A 267 -2.29 35.67 0.26
CA VAL A 267 -3.31 36.72 0.46
C VAL A 267 -3.47 37.01 1.96
N VAL A 268 -3.67 36.01 2.77
CA VAL A 268 -3.83 36.15 4.23
C VAL A 268 -2.58 36.80 4.86
N GLY A 269 -1.39 36.31 4.51
CA GLY A 269 -0.14 36.85 4.99
C GLY A 269 0.03 38.34 4.61
N THR A 270 -0.33 38.71 3.37
CA THR A 270 -0.29 40.12 2.88
C THR A 270 -1.31 40.98 3.63
N LEU A 271 -2.54 40.53 3.81
CA LEU A 271 -3.57 41.24 4.58
C LEU A 271 -3.15 41.48 6.04
N ILE A 272 -2.54 40.50 6.68
CA ILE A 272 -1.97 40.66 8.02
C ILE A 272 -0.86 41.71 8.00
N ALA A 273 0.02 41.68 7.00
CA ALA A 273 1.10 42.66 6.87
C ALA A 273 0.57 44.10 6.62
N VAL A 274 -0.49 44.23 5.83
CA VAL A 274 -1.14 45.55 5.54
C VAL A 274 -1.83 46.11 6.78
N ARG A 275 -2.44 45.31 7.65
CA ARG A 275 -3.12 45.80 8.85
C ARG A 275 -2.17 46.31 9.94
N ARG A 276 -0.86 46.14 9.80
CA ARG A 276 0.12 46.63 10.79
C ARG A 276 0.27 48.17 10.73
N PRO A 277 0.49 48.83 11.90
CA PRO A 277 0.81 50.25 11.94
C PRO A 277 2.11 50.56 11.18
N ILE A 278 2.07 51.51 10.26
CA ILE A 278 3.19 51.83 9.37
C ILE A 278 4.42 52.29 10.19
N ALA A 279 4.21 53.22 11.15
CA ALA A 279 5.27 53.72 12.01
C ALA A 279 5.96 52.64 12.82
N ALA A 280 5.21 51.69 13.35
CA ALA A 280 5.75 50.55 14.10
C ALA A 280 6.57 49.61 13.18
N THR A 281 6.08 49.37 11.98
CA THR A 281 6.73 48.51 10.98
C THR A 281 8.06 49.08 10.50
N LEU A 282 8.12 50.40 10.26
CA LEU A 282 9.34 51.09 9.83
C LEU A 282 10.38 51.18 10.94
N ARG A 283 9.96 51.35 12.20
CA ARG A 283 10.84 51.32 13.38
C ARG A 283 11.33 49.94 13.75
N GLY A 284 10.99 48.90 12.97
CA GLY A 284 11.41 47.52 13.25
C GLY A 284 10.61 46.85 14.34
N ALA A 285 9.31 47.16 14.43
CA ALA A 285 8.41 46.54 15.41
C ALA A 285 8.48 45.01 15.34
N ARG A 286 8.37 44.39 16.52
CA ARG A 286 8.44 42.94 16.72
C ARG A 286 7.31 42.24 15.97
N LEU A 287 7.59 40.99 15.54
CA LEU A 287 6.57 40.12 15.00
C LEU A 287 5.46 39.89 16.04
N PRO A 288 4.15 39.92 15.65
CA PRO A 288 3.07 39.57 16.55
C PRO A 288 3.22 38.16 17.13
N GLY A 289 2.85 37.98 18.43
CA GLY A 289 2.94 36.68 19.10
C GLY A 289 2.13 35.59 18.42
N ALA A 290 0.97 35.97 17.92
CA ALA A 290 0.12 35.06 17.18
C ALA A 290 0.81 34.44 15.95
N LEU A 291 1.70 35.18 15.25
CA LEU A 291 2.42 34.63 14.11
C LEU A 291 3.51 33.62 14.49
N VAL A 292 4.17 33.87 15.62
CA VAL A 292 5.13 32.91 16.17
C VAL A 292 4.38 31.63 16.60
N LEU A 293 3.21 31.79 17.23
CA LEU A 293 2.35 30.66 17.61
C LEU A 293 1.89 29.85 16.38
N VAL A 294 1.41 30.52 15.33
CA VAL A 294 1.00 29.84 14.08
C VAL A 294 2.18 29.10 13.43
N ALA A 295 3.39 29.69 13.43
CA ALA A 295 4.57 29.02 12.90
C ALA A 295 4.94 27.74 13.69
N HIS A 296 4.74 27.76 15.01
CA HIS A 296 4.93 26.57 15.85
C HIS A 296 3.79 25.57 15.69
N ALA A 297 2.53 26.04 15.65
CA ALA A 297 1.36 25.18 15.48
C ALA A 297 1.38 24.40 14.14
N ALA A 298 1.88 25.03 13.07
CA ALA A 298 2.02 24.36 11.77
C ALA A 298 3.02 23.18 11.80
N ARG A 299 3.88 23.07 12.81
CA ARG A 299 4.84 21.97 12.95
C ARG A 299 4.19 20.70 13.48
N LEU A 300 3.11 20.81 14.27
CA LEU A 300 2.44 19.66 14.85
C LEU A 300 1.92 18.71 13.78
N PRO A 301 1.09 19.14 12.81
CA PRO A 301 0.65 18.24 11.72
C PRO A 301 1.82 17.68 10.90
N ALA A 302 2.92 18.43 10.70
CA ALA A 302 4.09 17.94 9.99
C ALA A 302 4.76 16.76 10.74
N VAL A 303 4.88 16.85 12.06
CA VAL A 303 5.43 15.78 12.91
C VAL A 303 4.51 14.56 12.89
N LEU A 304 3.19 14.76 13.01
CA LEU A 304 2.21 13.66 12.99
C LEU A 304 2.20 12.93 11.63
N LEU A 305 2.26 13.67 10.52
CA LEU A 305 2.34 13.10 9.18
C LEU A 305 3.66 12.35 8.95
N LEU A 306 4.78 12.87 9.49
CA LEU A 306 6.06 12.18 9.44
C LEU A 306 6.02 10.85 10.22
N VAL A 307 5.44 10.84 11.43
CA VAL A 307 5.29 9.62 12.22
C VAL A 307 4.44 8.60 11.45
N ALA A 308 3.29 9.01 10.91
CA ALA A 308 2.44 8.14 10.11
C ALA A 308 3.19 7.56 8.90
N ALA A 309 3.91 8.40 8.14
CA ALA A 309 4.68 7.96 6.97
C ALA A 309 5.79 6.96 7.34
N VAL A 310 6.43 7.11 8.51
CA VAL A 310 7.46 6.16 8.98
C VAL A 310 6.82 4.81 9.34
N PHE A 311 5.65 4.80 9.99
CA PHE A 311 4.93 3.55 10.26
C PHE A 311 4.57 2.84 8.95
N ASP A 312 3.99 3.56 8.01
CA ASP A 312 3.52 2.98 6.75
C ASP A 312 4.68 2.44 5.90
N VAL A 313 5.81 3.17 5.80
CA VAL A 313 6.98 2.68 5.06
C VAL A 313 7.66 1.49 5.74
N THR A 314 7.71 1.47 7.07
CA THR A 314 8.31 0.33 7.77
C THR A 314 7.43 -0.91 7.70
N ALA A 315 6.11 -0.78 7.73
CA ALA A 315 5.18 -1.87 7.47
C ALA A 315 5.35 -2.41 6.03
N ALA A 316 5.40 -1.52 5.03
CA ALA A 316 5.63 -1.90 3.64
C ALA A 316 7.01 -2.57 3.43
N VAL A 317 8.07 -2.07 4.07
CA VAL A 317 9.42 -2.68 4.02
C VAL A 317 9.43 -4.03 4.72
N ALA A 318 8.70 -4.19 5.83
CA ALA A 318 8.59 -5.48 6.51
C ALA A 318 7.83 -6.49 5.64
N ALA A 319 6.71 -6.10 5.03
CA ALA A 319 5.99 -6.91 4.06
C ALA A 319 6.89 -7.31 2.87
N ALA A 320 7.64 -6.35 2.29
CA ALA A 320 8.55 -6.61 1.18
C ALA A 320 9.78 -7.46 1.55
N ARG A 321 10.19 -7.46 2.83
CA ARG A 321 11.35 -8.24 3.32
C ARG A 321 11.00 -9.60 3.89
N SER A 322 9.78 -9.76 4.43
CA SER A 322 9.29 -11.08 4.86
C SER A 322 9.22 -12.04 3.67
N ASP A 323 9.00 -11.47 2.50
CA ASP A 323 9.03 -12.13 1.22
C ASP A 323 10.35 -11.78 0.53
N SER A 324 11.38 -12.63 0.71
CA SER A 324 12.50 -12.61 -0.21
C SER A 324 11.96 -13.09 -1.56
N GLY A 325 11.61 -12.15 -2.44
CA GLY A 325 10.76 -12.38 -3.60
C GLY A 325 11.15 -13.53 -4.49
N ASP A 326 12.44 -13.64 -4.77
CA ASP A 326 12.98 -14.75 -5.55
C ASP A 326 12.85 -16.10 -4.81
N ARG A 327 13.03 -16.09 -3.48
CA ARG A 327 12.89 -17.31 -2.66
C ARG A 327 11.44 -17.78 -2.58
N GLU A 328 10.49 -16.86 -2.50
CA GLU A 328 9.07 -17.17 -2.44
C GLU A 328 8.57 -17.67 -3.80
N LEU A 329 8.98 -17.03 -4.90
CA LEU A 329 8.68 -17.51 -6.25
C LEU A 329 9.29 -18.89 -6.52
N GLN A 330 10.51 -19.15 -6.05
CA GLN A 330 11.14 -20.47 -6.14
C GLN A 330 10.39 -21.51 -5.29
N ALA A 331 9.94 -21.14 -4.08
CA ALA A 331 9.18 -22.03 -3.22
C ALA A 331 7.78 -22.32 -3.77
N ALA A 332 7.12 -21.34 -4.39
CA ALA A 332 5.84 -21.51 -5.06
C ALA A 332 5.94 -22.43 -6.28
N GLY A 333 7.04 -22.34 -7.03
CA GLY A 333 7.24 -23.13 -8.26
C GLY A 333 6.07 -22.98 -9.25
N ASP A 334 5.66 -24.08 -9.87
CA ASP A 334 4.51 -24.16 -10.78
C ASP A 334 3.19 -24.45 -10.06
N ALA A 335 3.17 -24.41 -8.73
CA ALA A 335 2.02 -24.77 -7.91
C ALA A 335 0.80 -23.86 -8.21
N VAL A 336 -0.38 -24.50 -8.23
CA VAL A 336 -1.66 -23.82 -8.50
C VAL A 336 -2.70 -24.17 -7.45
N GLN A 337 -3.54 -23.19 -7.13
CA GLN A 337 -4.75 -23.35 -6.31
C GLN A 337 -5.97 -23.49 -7.22
N LEU A 338 -6.93 -24.31 -6.82
CA LEU A 338 -8.21 -24.44 -7.48
C LEU A 338 -9.27 -23.62 -6.73
N TRP A 339 -10.00 -22.82 -7.47
CA TRP A 339 -11.14 -22.10 -6.92
C TRP A 339 -12.42 -22.91 -7.15
N VAL A 340 -13.01 -23.33 -6.06
CA VAL A 340 -14.24 -24.12 -6.07
C VAL A 340 -15.43 -23.21 -6.35
N THR A 341 -16.28 -23.58 -7.29
CA THR A 341 -17.55 -22.88 -7.54
C THR A 341 -18.52 -23.17 -6.40
N PRO A 342 -19.05 -22.18 -5.67
CA PRO A 342 -20.04 -22.42 -4.64
C PRO A 342 -21.27 -23.14 -5.18
N ASP A 343 -21.67 -24.23 -4.53
CA ASP A 343 -22.89 -24.93 -4.90
C ASP A 343 -24.13 -24.09 -4.51
N PRO A 344 -24.96 -23.68 -5.45
CA PRO A 344 -26.16 -22.92 -5.16
C PRO A 344 -27.32 -23.77 -4.62
N ARG A 345 -27.17 -25.09 -4.53
CA ARG A 345 -28.23 -26.01 -4.11
C ARG A 345 -28.41 -25.97 -2.58
N PRO A 346 -29.64 -25.82 -2.08
CA PRO A 346 -29.86 -25.73 -0.63
C PRO A 346 -29.89 -27.13 0.03
N GLY A 347 -29.37 -27.22 1.25
CA GLY A 347 -29.64 -28.35 2.17
C GLY A 347 -28.77 -29.59 1.94
N SER A 348 -29.37 -30.77 1.93
CA SER A 348 -28.68 -32.08 1.93
C SER A 348 -27.87 -32.34 0.64
N GLU A 349 -28.20 -31.68 -0.46
CA GLU A 349 -27.44 -31.81 -1.70
C GLU A 349 -26.06 -31.11 -1.63
N THR A 350 -25.93 -30.12 -0.78
CA THR A 350 -24.66 -29.44 -0.53
C THR A 350 -23.62 -30.37 0.09
N GLN A 351 -24.03 -31.27 0.99
CA GLN A 351 -23.12 -32.25 1.59
C GLN A 351 -22.54 -33.19 0.53
N GLY A 352 -23.38 -33.74 -0.35
CA GLY A 352 -22.91 -34.62 -1.42
C GLY A 352 -22.00 -33.92 -2.44
N TYR A 353 -22.11 -32.58 -2.57
CA TYR A 353 -21.17 -31.77 -3.35
C TYR A 353 -19.79 -31.72 -2.70
N TRP A 354 -19.73 -31.38 -1.40
CA TRP A 354 -18.47 -31.30 -0.67
C TRP A 354 -17.79 -32.67 -0.52
N ASP A 355 -18.57 -33.76 -0.37
CA ASP A 355 -18.04 -35.11 -0.35
C ASP A 355 -17.34 -35.46 -1.67
N ARG A 356 -17.95 -35.14 -2.85
CA ARG A 356 -17.30 -35.36 -4.15
C ARG A 356 -16.01 -34.53 -4.33
N ILE A 357 -16.04 -33.26 -3.91
CA ILE A 357 -14.84 -32.43 -3.95
C ILE A 357 -13.76 -33.00 -3.05
N GLY A 358 -14.13 -33.45 -1.84
CA GLY A 358 -13.21 -34.08 -0.88
C GLY A 358 -12.63 -35.38 -1.38
N ASP A 359 -13.44 -36.24 -2.01
CA ASP A 359 -12.96 -37.48 -2.63
C ASP A 359 -11.99 -37.20 -3.79
N PHE A 360 -12.26 -36.17 -4.59
CA PHE A 360 -11.34 -35.69 -5.63
C PHE A 360 -10.01 -35.26 -5.03
N VAL A 361 -10.04 -34.46 -3.94
CA VAL A 361 -8.84 -33.99 -3.23
C VAL A 361 -8.06 -35.17 -2.64
N GLY A 362 -8.75 -36.09 -1.93
CA GLY A 362 -8.11 -37.28 -1.37
C GLY A 362 -7.39 -38.07 -2.43
N GLY A 363 -8.08 -38.37 -3.55
CA GLY A 363 -7.46 -39.06 -4.68
C GLY A 363 -6.29 -38.32 -5.32
N ALA A 364 -6.30 -36.97 -5.34
CA ALA A 364 -5.18 -36.19 -5.83
C ALA A 364 -3.96 -36.22 -4.88
N LEU A 365 -4.19 -36.18 -3.57
CA LEU A 365 -3.14 -36.31 -2.56
C LEU A 365 -2.49 -37.72 -2.63
N ASP A 366 -3.29 -38.77 -2.76
CA ASP A 366 -2.79 -40.14 -2.89
C ASP A 366 -1.93 -40.38 -4.12
N ARG A 367 -2.25 -39.69 -5.24
CA ARG A 367 -1.46 -39.75 -6.48
C ARG A 367 -0.27 -38.82 -6.48
N HIS A 368 -0.09 -37.99 -5.44
CA HIS A 368 0.92 -36.92 -5.38
C HIS A 368 0.75 -35.86 -6.46
N ASP A 369 -0.47 -35.67 -6.97
CA ASP A 369 -0.87 -34.62 -7.89
C ASP A 369 -1.04 -33.28 -7.15
N ALA A 370 -1.37 -33.35 -5.86
CA ALA A 370 -1.55 -32.21 -4.97
C ALA A 370 -0.73 -32.38 -3.68
N LEU A 371 -0.54 -31.30 -2.96
CA LEU A 371 0.09 -31.24 -1.65
C LEU A 371 -0.83 -30.54 -0.64
N LEU A 372 -0.73 -30.96 0.61
CA LEU A 372 -1.46 -30.35 1.73
C LEU A 372 -0.61 -29.30 2.42
N THR A 373 -1.20 -28.14 2.68
CA THR A 373 -0.58 -27.01 3.37
C THR A 373 -1.61 -26.26 4.23
N ALA A 374 -2.39 -27.00 5.04
CA ALA A 374 -3.50 -26.43 5.77
C ALA A 374 -3.04 -25.66 7.01
N ALA A 375 -3.32 -24.37 7.04
CA ALA A 375 -3.04 -23.50 8.17
C ALA A 375 -4.21 -23.57 9.17
N VAL A 376 -3.92 -23.96 10.41
CA VAL A 376 -4.90 -24.13 11.49
C VAL A 376 -4.42 -23.50 12.78
N GLU A 377 -5.34 -23.28 13.72
CA GLU A 377 -5.00 -22.91 15.08
C GLU A 377 -4.91 -24.18 15.95
N VAL A 378 -3.77 -24.40 16.54
CA VAL A 378 -3.53 -25.54 17.42
C VAL A 378 -3.54 -25.09 18.88
N GLY A 379 -4.38 -25.74 19.70
CA GLY A 379 -4.42 -25.47 21.13
C GLY A 379 -3.09 -25.81 21.82
N THR A 380 -2.63 -24.96 22.74
CA THR A 380 -1.39 -25.22 23.51
C THR A 380 -1.54 -26.31 24.56
N GLY A 381 -2.77 -26.75 24.84
CA GLY A 381 -3.10 -27.79 25.83
C GLY A 381 -2.87 -27.39 27.30
N THR A 382 -2.33 -26.20 27.57
CA THR A 382 -2.00 -25.71 28.93
C THR A 382 -2.84 -24.51 29.36
N GLY A 383 -3.79 -24.04 28.52
CA GLY A 383 -4.64 -22.88 28.80
C GLY A 383 -5.47 -22.47 27.57
N PRO A 384 -6.12 -21.30 27.61
CA PRO A 384 -6.95 -20.81 26.50
C PRO A 384 -6.13 -20.27 25.31
N GLY A 385 -4.83 -20.55 25.23
CA GLY A 385 -3.97 -20.09 24.14
C GLY A 385 -3.97 -21.05 22.95
N SER A 386 -3.92 -20.51 21.74
CA SER A 386 -3.65 -21.23 20.49
C SER A 386 -2.35 -20.75 19.87
N VAL A 387 -1.72 -21.62 19.08
CA VAL A 387 -0.53 -21.31 18.28
C VAL A 387 -0.80 -21.67 16.82
N PRO A 388 -0.18 -20.98 15.87
CA PRO A 388 -0.29 -21.34 14.47
C PRO A 388 0.19 -22.78 14.25
N GLY A 389 -0.58 -23.55 13.49
CA GLY A 389 -0.22 -24.90 13.05
C GLY A 389 -0.28 -24.97 11.52
N LEU A 390 0.55 -25.83 10.95
CA LEU A 390 0.57 -26.11 9.53
C LEU A 390 0.56 -27.62 9.33
N PHE A 391 -0.53 -28.15 8.79
CA PHE A 391 -0.61 -29.54 8.36
C PHE A 391 0.01 -29.66 6.98
N VAL A 392 0.93 -30.62 6.83
CA VAL A 392 1.61 -30.91 5.57
C VAL A 392 1.68 -32.40 5.31
N ASP A 393 1.73 -32.79 4.04
CA ASP A 393 1.85 -34.18 3.60
C ASP A 393 3.26 -34.53 3.10
N ALA A 394 3.40 -35.74 2.58
CA ALA A 394 4.66 -36.21 2.02
C ALA A 394 5.10 -35.43 0.78
N GLU A 395 4.14 -34.99 -0.06
CA GLU A 395 4.44 -34.24 -1.28
C GLU A 395 4.94 -32.85 -0.97
N TYR A 396 4.39 -32.18 0.05
CA TYR A 396 4.90 -30.93 0.56
C TYR A 396 6.38 -31.03 0.94
N LEU A 397 6.80 -32.11 1.63
CA LEU A 397 8.20 -32.32 2.03
C LEU A 397 9.14 -32.58 0.85
N ARG A 398 8.62 -33.00 -0.31
CA ARG A 398 9.43 -33.12 -1.54
C ARG A 398 9.75 -31.74 -2.13
N HIS A 399 8.80 -30.82 -2.05
CA HIS A 399 8.93 -29.49 -2.59
C HIS A 399 9.59 -28.50 -1.62
N GLN A 400 9.47 -28.71 -0.30
CA GLN A 400 10.00 -27.83 0.74
C GLN A 400 11.09 -28.51 1.57
N ASP A 401 12.23 -27.83 1.78
CA ASP A 401 13.34 -28.35 2.59
C ASP A 401 13.15 -27.99 4.07
N LEU A 402 12.29 -28.74 4.76
CA LEU A 402 12.16 -28.61 6.21
C LEU A 402 13.23 -29.44 6.91
N ARG A 403 13.86 -28.85 7.95
CA ARG A 403 14.94 -29.49 8.71
C ARG A 403 14.63 -29.51 10.19
N ALA A 404 14.94 -30.65 10.81
CA ALA A 404 14.97 -30.81 12.24
C ALA A 404 16.14 -30.01 12.87
N GLU A 405 16.08 -29.78 14.18
CA GLU A 405 17.10 -29.02 14.92
C GLU A 405 18.53 -29.59 14.71
N ASN A 406 18.68 -30.92 14.60
CA ASN A 406 19.95 -31.60 14.33
C ASN A 406 20.48 -31.37 12.89
N GLY A 407 19.70 -30.70 12.02
CA GLY A 407 20.05 -30.41 10.63
C GLY A 407 19.58 -31.44 9.62
N ASP A 408 19.04 -32.59 10.06
CA ASP A 408 18.51 -33.59 9.15
C ASP A 408 17.26 -33.10 8.44
N ARG A 409 17.08 -33.48 7.18
CA ARG A 409 15.86 -33.19 6.43
C ARG A 409 14.71 -34.01 7.00
N ILE A 410 13.57 -33.37 7.24
CA ILE A 410 12.34 -34.05 7.68
C ILE A 410 11.79 -34.80 6.48
N THR A 411 11.57 -36.11 6.68
CA THR A 411 10.99 -37.01 5.69
C THR A 411 9.87 -37.82 6.35
N VAL A 412 8.94 -38.28 5.56
CA VAL A 412 7.92 -39.23 6.03
C VAL A 412 8.61 -40.57 6.25
N THR A 413 8.48 -41.11 7.45
CA THR A 413 9.02 -42.43 7.82
C THR A 413 7.89 -43.25 8.46
N ASP A 414 7.70 -44.47 7.98
CA ASP A 414 6.82 -45.49 8.60
C ASP A 414 5.35 -45.09 8.82
N ASP A 415 4.72 -44.39 7.90
CA ASP A 415 3.31 -43.93 7.98
C ASP A 415 2.91 -43.26 9.31
N ARG A 416 3.85 -42.64 9.99
CA ARG A 416 3.63 -41.99 11.30
C ARG A 416 3.42 -40.52 11.17
N ILE A 417 2.41 -40.01 11.88
CA ILE A 417 2.24 -38.57 12.08
C ILE A 417 3.40 -38.03 12.93
N THR A 418 4.00 -36.94 12.51
CA THR A 418 5.05 -36.26 13.27
C THR A 418 4.71 -34.80 13.54
N VAL A 419 5.02 -34.35 14.77
CA VAL A 419 4.75 -32.99 15.23
C VAL A 419 6.08 -32.28 15.53
N TRP A 420 6.31 -31.14 14.86
CA TRP A 420 7.53 -30.37 14.93
C TRP A 420 7.23 -28.99 15.49
N THR A 421 7.84 -28.64 16.63
CA THR A 421 7.66 -27.35 17.28
C THR A 421 8.64 -26.32 16.74
N PRO A 422 8.28 -25.01 16.76
CA PRO A 422 9.19 -23.95 16.36
C PRO A 422 10.47 -23.92 17.23
N PRO A 423 11.60 -23.46 16.68
CA PRO A 423 12.87 -23.42 17.41
C PRO A 423 12.78 -22.45 18.61
N GLY A 424 13.31 -22.89 19.77
CA GLY A 424 13.34 -22.05 20.97
C GLY A 424 11.97 -21.75 21.59
N SER A 425 10.91 -22.46 21.19
CA SER A 425 9.59 -22.31 21.79
C SER A 425 9.50 -23.06 23.13
N ASP A 426 8.85 -22.46 24.12
CA ASP A 426 8.54 -23.07 25.42
C ASP A 426 7.30 -24.00 25.35
N LEU A 427 6.90 -24.43 24.14
CA LEU A 427 5.72 -25.26 23.95
C LEU A 427 5.95 -26.68 24.46
N ASP A 428 5.08 -27.15 25.36
CA ASP A 428 5.04 -28.57 25.70
C ASP A 428 4.47 -29.38 24.53
N ARG A 429 5.36 -29.98 23.74
CA ARG A 429 4.98 -30.81 22.59
C ARG A 429 3.96 -31.91 22.97
N ARG A 430 4.05 -32.49 24.16
CA ARG A 430 3.07 -33.50 24.59
C ARG A 430 1.69 -32.93 24.80
N ALA A 431 1.61 -31.71 25.32
CA ALA A 431 0.35 -30.97 25.46
C ALA A 431 -0.25 -30.62 24.10
N VAL A 432 0.56 -30.15 23.16
CA VAL A 432 0.17 -29.89 21.76
C VAL A 432 -0.34 -31.16 21.08
N ILE A 433 0.37 -32.28 21.21
CA ILE A 433 -0.08 -33.59 20.66
C ILE A 433 -1.43 -34.00 21.24
N ARG A 434 -1.64 -33.84 22.56
CA ARG A 434 -2.95 -34.15 23.17
C ARG A 434 -4.07 -33.28 22.62
N ALA A 435 -3.82 -32.01 22.41
CA ALA A 435 -4.80 -31.10 21.81
C ALA A 435 -5.13 -31.51 20.36
N LEU A 436 -4.12 -31.80 19.55
CA LEU A 436 -4.28 -32.26 18.16
C LEU A 436 -5.08 -33.55 18.07
N VAL A 437 -4.75 -34.55 18.90
CA VAL A 437 -5.46 -35.83 18.94
C VAL A 437 -6.92 -35.68 19.40
N GLY A 438 -7.17 -34.73 20.30
CA GLY A 438 -8.52 -34.48 20.82
C GLY A 438 -9.46 -33.79 19.80
N TRP A 439 -8.91 -33.10 18.80
CA TRP A 439 -9.72 -32.35 17.88
C TRP A 439 -9.37 -32.61 16.41
N GLU A 440 -8.19 -32.12 15.94
CA GLU A 440 -7.82 -32.14 14.52
C GLU A 440 -7.55 -33.57 13.98
N LEU A 441 -6.89 -34.40 14.76
CA LEU A 441 -6.50 -35.74 14.39
C LEU A 441 -7.48 -36.83 14.91
N ARG A 442 -8.71 -36.43 15.30
CA ARG A 442 -9.70 -37.39 15.80
C ARG A 442 -10.08 -38.47 14.78
N GLY A 443 -9.97 -38.17 13.48
CA GLY A 443 -10.23 -39.10 12.38
C GLY A 443 -9.08 -40.08 12.09
N ALA A 444 -7.87 -39.79 12.60
CA ALA A 444 -6.72 -40.63 12.34
C ALA A 444 -6.85 -42.02 12.98
N PRO A 445 -6.28 -43.08 12.38
CA PRO A 445 -6.25 -44.42 12.93
C PRO A 445 -5.64 -44.45 14.33
N ASP A 446 -6.18 -45.29 15.21
CA ASP A 446 -5.75 -45.42 16.62
C ASP A 446 -4.25 -45.71 16.78
N GLU A 447 -3.66 -46.46 15.85
CA GLU A 447 -2.24 -46.77 15.83
C GLU A 447 -1.41 -45.52 15.56
N GLN A 448 -1.78 -44.71 14.58
CA GLN A 448 -1.11 -43.45 14.27
C GLN A 448 -1.23 -42.43 15.40
N ARG A 449 -2.41 -42.33 16.05
CA ARG A 449 -2.62 -41.44 17.20
C ARG A 449 -1.77 -41.79 18.42
N ARG A 450 -1.46 -43.08 18.60
CA ARG A 450 -0.65 -43.59 19.74
C ARG A 450 0.86 -43.34 19.55
N HIS A 451 1.33 -43.30 18.33
CA HIS A 451 2.75 -43.26 18.00
C HIS A 451 3.18 -41.99 17.27
N ILE A 452 2.71 -40.80 17.73
CA ILE A 452 3.08 -39.49 17.15
C ILE A 452 4.52 -39.16 17.52
N GLY A 453 5.36 -39.05 16.49
CA GLY A 453 6.76 -38.70 16.59
C GLY A 453 7.04 -37.18 16.54
N GLY A 454 8.28 -36.82 16.25
CA GLY A 454 8.68 -35.42 15.93
C GLY A 454 9.73 -34.83 16.87
N GLY A 455 9.97 -33.56 16.76
CA GLY A 455 11.04 -32.82 17.47
C GLY A 455 10.87 -31.30 17.38
N ALA A 456 11.99 -30.59 17.44
CA ALA A 456 12.04 -29.16 17.16
C ALA A 456 12.55 -28.89 15.73
N LEU A 457 12.01 -27.83 15.12
CA LEU A 457 12.47 -27.34 13.81
C LEU A 457 13.76 -26.55 13.93
N ARG A 458 14.56 -26.55 12.88
CA ARG A 458 15.59 -25.55 12.67
C ARG A 458 14.94 -24.26 12.17
N SER A 459 15.59 -23.08 12.40
CA SER A 459 15.07 -21.71 12.18
C SER A 459 14.67 -21.29 10.74
N THR A 460 14.37 -22.23 9.86
CA THR A 460 13.84 -21.94 8.53
C THR A 460 12.32 -22.10 8.55
N GLY A 461 11.59 -21.02 8.35
CA GLY A 461 10.10 -21.05 8.32
C GLY A 461 9.55 -22.07 7.31
N ALA A 462 8.35 -22.53 7.54
CA ALA A 462 7.58 -23.36 6.61
C ALA A 462 6.84 -22.47 5.60
N TYR A 463 6.88 -22.85 4.32
CA TYR A 463 6.17 -22.11 3.25
C TYR A 463 4.70 -22.54 3.24
N THR A 464 3.79 -21.56 3.28
CA THR A 464 2.36 -21.83 3.47
C THR A 464 1.57 -21.96 2.16
N TYR A 465 2.17 -21.67 1.01
CA TYR A 465 1.47 -21.58 -0.29
C TYR A 465 0.26 -20.62 -0.28
N ALA A 466 0.16 -19.75 0.70
CA ALA A 466 -0.95 -18.81 0.80
C ALA A 466 -1.02 -17.92 -0.45
N GLY A 467 -2.09 -18.10 -1.24
CA GLY A 467 -2.32 -17.36 -2.48
C GLY A 467 -2.96 -16.01 -2.26
N ASP A 468 -3.51 -15.74 -1.07
CA ASP A 468 -4.15 -14.47 -0.77
C ASP A 468 -3.19 -13.50 -0.06
N SER A 469 -3.58 -12.23 -0.02
CA SER A 469 -2.75 -11.17 0.57
C SER A 469 -2.81 -11.13 2.10
N SER A 470 -3.63 -11.97 2.74
CA SER A 470 -3.93 -11.92 4.17
C SER A 470 -3.03 -12.81 5.02
N ALA A 471 -2.44 -13.86 4.44
CA ALA A 471 -1.57 -14.78 5.14
C ALA A 471 -0.09 -14.58 4.81
N ALA A 472 0.79 -14.83 5.78
CA ALA A 472 2.22 -14.79 5.55
C ALA A 472 2.66 -16.03 4.75
N SER A 473 3.41 -15.83 3.67
CA SER A 473 3.92 -16.93 2.84
C SER A 473 4.91 -17.85 3.55
N TRP A 474 5.53 -17.37 4.64
CA TRP A 474 6.43 -18.13 5.49
C TRP A 474 6.01 -18.06 6.96
N SER A 475 5.79 -19.19 7.59
CA SER A 475 5.55 -19.26 9.03
C SER A 475 6.80 -19.75 9.76
N THR A 476 7.37 -18.88 10.62
CA THR A 476 8.52 -19.25 11.46
C THR A 476 8.11 -19.79 12.83
N ASP A 477 6.85 -19.53 13.22
CA ASP A 477 6.35 -19.80 14.58
C ASP A 477 5.26 -20.88 14.60
N ALA A 478 4.99 -21.53 13.44
CA ALA A 478 3.99 -22.59 13.36
C ALA A 478 4.54 -23.92 13.85
N VAL A 479 3.66 -24.65 14.54
CA VAL A 479 3.83 -26.09 14.77
C VAL A 479 3.55 -26.80 13.44
N VAL A 480 4.52 -27.52 12.91
CA VAL A 480 4.34 -28.29 11.67
C VAL A 480 3.92 -29.71 12.00
N VAL A 481 2.79 -30.13 11.45
CA VAL A 481 2.23 -31.49 11.61
C VAL A 481 2.34 -32.20 10.27
N VAL A 482 3.21 -33.19 10.19
CA VAL A 482 3.38 -34.00 8.98
C VAL A 482 2.44 -35.19 9.06
N VAL A 483 1.54 -35.27 8.08
CA VAL A 483 0.55 -36.35 7.94
C VAL A 483 0.91 -37.16 6.70
N PRO A 484 1.34 -38.44 6.86
CA PRO A 484 1.79 -39.24 5.72
C PRO A 484 0.66 -39.60 4.76
N ASP A 485 -0.53 -39.85 5.29
CA ASP A 485 -1.75 -40.23 4.58
C ASP A 485 -2.88 -39.26 4.97
N ALA A 486 -2.99 -38.15 4.22
CA ALA A 486 -4.00 -37.15 4.51
C ALA A 486 -5.42 -37.61 4.20
N SER A 487 -5.61 -38.47 3.16
CA SER A 487 -6.90 -39.02 2.77
C SER A 487 -7.45 -39.99 3.79
N GLY A 488 -6.58 -40.74 4.47
CA GLY A 488 -6.94 -41.67 5.54
C GLY A 488 -7.17 -41.02 6.90
N VAL A 489 -6.70 -39.79 7.10
CA VAL A 489 -6.81 -39.07 8.37
C VAL A 489 -7.96 -38.08 8.38
N PHE A 490 -8.17 -37.34 7.28
CA PHE A 490 -9.16 -36.26 7.17
C PHE A 490 -10.40 -36.71 6.40
N THR A 491 -11.55 -36.19 6.81
CA THR A 491 -12.82 -36.49 6.11
C THR A 491 -12.88 -35.78 4.75
N PRO A 492 -13.63 -36.34 3.76
CA PRO A 492 -13.82 -35.67 2.47
C PRO A 492 -14.32 -34.23 2.60
N ASP A 493 -15.28 -33.99 3.50
CA ASP A 493 -15.79 -32.62 3.76
C ASP A 493 -14.70 -31.67 4.23
N GLN A 494 -13.79 -32.13 5.10
CA GLN A 494 -12.65 -31.32 5.56
C GLN A 494 -11.63 -31.03 4.43
N LEU A 495 -11.32 -32.04 3.63
CA LEU A 495 -10.45 -31.90 2.46
C LEU A 495 -11.04 -30.94 1.42
N GLY A 496 -12.34 -31.03 1.16
CA GLY A 496 -13.07 -30.11 0.29
C GLY A 496 -13.05 -28.68 0.81
N ALA A 497 -13.28 -28.51 2.12
CA ALA A 497 -13.17 -27.19 2.76
C ALA A 497 -11.76 -26.59 2.62
N TRP A 498 -10.72 -27.36 2.84
CA TRP A 498 -9.33 -26.91 2.69
C TRP A 498 -8.95 -26.59 1.24
N LEU A 499 -9.49 -27.32 0.26
CA LEU A 499 -9.34 -26.93 -1.12
C LEU A 499 -9.95 -25.54 -1.38
N SER A 500 -11.15 -25.27 -0.85
CA SER A 500 -11.85 -23.99 -1.05
C SER A 500 -11.16 -22.81 -0.39
N THR A 501 -10.36 -23.04 0.66
CA THR A 501 -9.54 -22.02 1.34
C THR A 501 -8.14 -21.88 0.77
N GLY A 502 -7.78 -22.75 -0.21
CA GLY A 502 -6.45 -22.74 -0.83
C GLY A 502 -5.38 -23.47 -0.04
N ASP A 503 -5.78 -24.27 0.96
CA ASP A 503 -4.89 -25.07 1.80
C ASP A 503 -4.48 -26.40 1.14
N VAL A 504 -5.08 -26.75 0.01
CA VAL A 504 -4.64 -27.84 -0.89
C VAL A 504 -4.20 -27.23 -2.20
N VAL A 505 -3.02 -27.57 -2.65
CA VAL A 505 -2.36 -26.95 -3.80
C VAL A 505 -1.92 -28.04 -4.78
N PHE A 506 -2.23 -27.89 -6.07
CA PHE A 506 -1.77 -28.81 -7.10
C PHE A 506 -0.35 -28.48 -7.53
N THR A 507 0.45 -29.50 -7.86
CA THR A 507 1.87 -29.33 -8.19
C THR A 507 2.13 -28.55 -9.48
N SER A 508 1.18 -28.57 -10.41
CA SER A 508 1.20 -27.72 -11.61
C SER A 508 -0.19 -27.63 -12.25
N GLU A 509 -0.37 -26.62 -13.11
CA GLU A 509 -1.60 -26.45 -13.89
C GLU A 509 -1.93 -27.69 -14.76
N ALA A 510 -0.95 -28.22 -15.46
CA ALA A 510 -1.16 -29.39 -16.30
C ALA A 510 -1.58 -30.66 -15.51
N VAL A 511 -1.17 -30.77 -14.25
CA VAL A 511 -1.59 -31.83 -13.34
C VAL A 511 -3.03 -31.57 -12.88
N ALA A 512 -3.34 -30.34 -12.49
CA ALA A 512 -4.68 -29.95 -12.07
C ALA A 512 -5.71 -30.17 -13.17
N ASP A 513 -5.44 -29.69 -14.41
CA ASP A 513 -6.33 -29.84 -15.55
C ASP A 513 -6.63 -31.32 -15.84
N ARG A 514 -5.60 -32.18 -15.85
CA ARG A 514 -5.79 -33.62 -16.08
C ARG A 514 -6.61 -34.28 -14.96
N ALA A 515 -6.37 -33.88 -13.71
CA ALA A 515 -7.11 -34.43 -12.57
C ALA A 515 -8.59 -34.02 -12.64
N ILE A 516 -8.88 -32.76 -12.96
CA ILE A 516 -10.24 -32.23 -13.12
C ILE A 516 -10.96 -32.95 -14.27
N GLU A 517 -10.30 -33.08 -15.42
CA GLU A 517 -10.86 -33.76 -16.60
C GLU A 517 -11.13 -35.26 -16.30
N ALA A 518 -10.20 -35.96 -15.66
CA ALA A 518 -10.35 -37.35 -15.30
C ALA A 518 -11.49 -37.61 -14.30
N ALA A 519 -11.75 -36.62 -13.40
CA ALA A 519 -12.83 -36.67 -12.44
C ALA A 519 -14.20 -36.22 -13.00
N GLY A 520 -14.20 -35.56 -14.18
CA GLY A 520 -15.41 -34.97 -14.77
C GLY A 520 -15.97 -33.79 -13.96
N LEU A 521 -15.11 -33.04 -13.23
CA LEU A 521 -15.48 -31.98 -12.30
C LEU A 521 -15.20 -30.58 -12.89
N GLY A 522 -15.19 -30.43 -14.22
CA GLY A 522 -14.90 -29.15 -14.87
C GLY A 522 -15.84 -28.00 -14.49
N ASP A 523 -17.08 -28.31 -14.18
CA ASP A 523 -18.09 -27.32 -13.82
C ASP A 523 -17.99 -26.88 -12.32
N GLU A 524 -17.33 -27.69 -11.50
CA GLU A 524 -17.14 -27.43 -10.07
C GLU A 524 -15.97 -26.47 -9.78
N PHE A 525 -15.11 -26.21 -10.76
CA PHE A 525 -13.97 -25.32 -10.59
C PHE A 525 -14.09 -24.08 -11.49
N SER A 526 -14.07 -22.90 -10.85
CA SER A 526 -14.17 -21.62 -11.54
C SER A 526 -12.82 -21.10 -12.03
N ALA A 527 -11.71 -21.49 -11.37
CA ALA A 527 -10.36 -21.04 -11.72
C ALA A 527 -9.26 -22.00 -11.31
N VAL A 528 -8.17 -21.97 -12.09
CA VAL A 528 -6.86 -22.50 -11.73
C VAL A 528 -5.90 -21.32 -11.58
N VAL A 529 -5.49 -20.98 -10.36
CA VAL A 529 -4.71 -19.79 -10.03
C VAL A 529 -3.29 -20.18 -9.62
N SER A 530 -2.28 -19.68 -10.32
CA SER A 530 -0.89 -19.91 -9.93
C SER A 530 -0.56 -19.21 -8.61
N VAL A 531 -0.01 -19.95 -7.65
CA VAL A 531 0.50 -19.39 -6.37
C VAL A 531 1.57 -18.35 -6.64
N GLY A 532 2.48 -18.59 -7.57
CA GLY A 532 3.52 -17.64 -7.97
C GLY A 532 2.97 -16.31 -8.53
N GLN A 533 1.78 -16.33 -9.14
CA GLN A 533 1.12 -15.12 -9.61
C GLN A 533 0.66 -14.21 -8.47
N ALA A 534 0.04 -14.80 -7.46
CA ALA A 534 -0.38 -14.06 -6.25
C ALA A 534 0.82 -13.48 -5.49
N VAL A 535 1.91 -14.25 -5.37
CA VAL A 535 3.19 -13.79 -4.80
C VAL A 535 3.74 -12.59 -5.56
N ALA A 536 3.80 -12.68 -6.88
CA ALA A 536 4.33 -11.62 -7.73
C ALA A 536 3.52 -10.32 -7.63
N GLU A 537 2.20 -10.42 -7.56
CA GLU A 537 1.31 -9.25 -7.39
C GLU A 537 1.54 -8.58 -6.03
N ARG A 538 1.61 -9.35 -4.94
CA ARG A 538 1.92 -8.83 -3.59
C ARG A 538 3.27 -8.10 -3.55
N GLN A 539 4.31 -8.68 -4.16
CA GLN A 539 5.63 -8.05 -4.24
C GLN A 539 5.60 -6.73 -4.98
N ARG A 540 4.87 -6.67 -6.10
CA ARG A 540 4.69 -5.45 -6.86
C ARG A 540 4.03 -4.36 -6.04
N GLN A 541 2.94 -4.71 -5.35
CA GLN A 541 2.22 -3.79 -4.46
C GLN A 541 3.11 -3.31 -3.31
N ALA A 542 3.84 -4.21 -2.66
CA ALA A 542 4.78 -3.89 -1.58
C ALA A 542 5.91 -2.98 -2.06
N ALA A 543 6.54 -3.27 -3.19
CA ALA A 543 7.61 -2.46 -3.76
C ALA A 543 7.14 -1.02 -4.08
N THR A 544 5.94 -0.89 -4.66
CA THR A 544 5.32 0.41 -4.95
C THR A 544 5.04 1.18 -3.65
N ALA A 545 4.48 0.50 -2.64
CA ALA A 545 4.21 1.10 -1.33
C ALA A 545 5.48 1.59 -0.63
N VAL A 546 6.59 0.81 -0.69
CA VAL A 546 7.90 1.22 -0.17
C VAL A 546 8.40 2.48 -0.87
N GLY A 547 8.35 2.54 -2.20
CA GLY A 547 8.80 3.70 -2.98
C GLY A 547 8.07 5.00 -2.58
N ILE A 548 6.74 4.95 -2.53
CA ILE A 548 5.91 6.09 -2.12
C ILE A 548 6.14 6.46 -0.66
N GLY A 549 6.24 5.47 0.22
CA GLY A 549 6.47 5.68 1.65
C GLY A 549 7.81 6.33 1.94
N VAL A 550 8.90 5.90 1.29
CA VAL A 550 10.23 6.55 1.40
C VAL A 550 10.16 8.01 0.97
N LEU A 551 9.48 8.31 -0.15
CA LEU A 551 9.30 9.67 -0.63
C LEU A 551 8.50 10.52 0.37
N ALA A 552 7.47 9.95 1.00
CA ALA A 552 6.67 10.59 2.02
C ALA A 552 7.50 10.93 3.27
N VAL A 553 8.36 10.01 3.73
CA VAL A 553 9.27 10.24 4.88
C VAL A 553 10.29 11.34 4.56
N ILE A 554 10.95 11.31 3.40
CA ILE A 554 11.91 12.34 2.98
C ILE A 554 11.23 13.70 2.91
N SER A 555 10.04 13.77 2.30
CA SER A 555 9.27 15.01 2.19
C SER A 555 8.81 15.51 3.56
N GLY A 556 8.31 14.64 4.43
CA GLY A 556 7.89 14.95 5.78
C GLY A 556 9.03 15.51 6.63
N LEU A 557 10.20 14.87 6.58
CA LEU A 557 11.40 15.34 7.28
C LEU A 557 11.84 16.71 6.76
N THR A 558 11.87 16.89 5.43
CA THR A 558 12.24 18.17 4.81
C THR A 558 11.29 19.29 5.24
N VAL A 559 9.99 19.06 5.20
CA VAL A 559 8.99 20.04 5.64
C VAL A 559 9.12 20.35 7.13
N ALA A 560 9.30 19.34 7.98
CA ALA A 560 9.48 19.52 9.41
C ALA A 560 10.72 20.36 9.74
N VAL A 561 11.84 20.13 9.04
CA VAL A 561 13.08 20.92 9.16
C VAL A 561 12.88 22.36 8.69
N VAL A 562 12.26 22.57 7.54
CA VAL A 562 11.95 23.91 7.03
C VAL A 562 11.08 24.68 8.03
N LEU A 563 10.05 24.06 8.56
CA LEU A 563 9.18 24.65 9.59
C LEU A 563 9.94 24.95 10.89
N ALA A 564 10.89 24.10 11.30
CA ALA A 564 11.76 24.36 12.44
C ALA A 564 12.65 25.60 12.24
N VAL A 565 13.28 25.72 11.06
CA VAL A 565 14.07 26.91 10.70
C VAL A 565 13.22 28.18 10.75
N ILE A 566 12.04 28.10 10.18
CA ILE A 566 11.07 29.19 10.09
C ILE A 566 10.60 29.66 11.47
N SER A 567 10.15 28.73 12.32
CA SER A 567 9.65 29.03 13.66
C SER A 567 10.76 29.61 14.55
N THR A 568 11.96 29.04 14.47
CA THR A 568 13.15 29.53 15.18
C THR A 568 13.53 30.94 14.72
N ALA A 569 13.57 31.18 13.40
CA ALA A 569 13.85 32.52 12.87
C ALA A 569 12.80 33.57 13.29
N ALA A 570 11.52 33.19 13.30
CA ALA A 570 10.44 34.03 13.78
C ALA A 570 10.59 34.35 15.29
N HIS A 571 10.89 33.36 16.10
CA HIS A 571 11.16 33.52 17.53
C HIS A 571 12.36 34.46 17.78
N HIS A 572 13.48 34.25 17.10
CA HIS A 572 14.68 35.08 17.25
C HIS A 572 14.47 36.52 16.78
N ARG A 573 13.71 36.73 15.70
CA ARG A 573 13.34 38.10 15.27
C ARG A 573 12.49 38.84 16.30
N ARG A 574 11.64 38.13 17.03
CA ARG A 574 10.80 38.70 18.08
C ARG A 574 11.58 38.99 19.37
N HIS A 575 12.40 38.07 19.82
CA HIS A 575 13.08 38.08 21.12
C HIS A 575 14.58 38.46 21.04
N GLY A 576 15.11 38.82 19.88
CA GLY A 576 16.53 38.98 19.62
C GLY A 576 17.26 39.99 20.51
N ARG A 577 16.56 41.05 21.02
CA ARG A 577 17.18 41.97 22.01
C ARG A 577 17.35 41.26 23.37
N ARG A 578 16.34 40.52 23.84
CA ARG A 578 16.38 39.73 25.07
C ARG A 578 17.44 38.65 25.01
N LEU A 579 17.52 37.96 23.84
CA LEU A 579 18.52 36.94 23.57
C LEU A 579 19.94 37.51 23.64
N PHE A 580 20.21 38.62 22.95
CA PHE A 580 21.50 39.26 22.97
C PHE A 580 21.90 39.71 24.38
N ALA A 581 21.02 40.45 25.05
CA ALA A 581 21.26 40.91 26.44
C ALA A 581 21.52 39.76 27.41
N GLY A 582 20.75 38.68 27.29
CA GLY A 582 20.93 37.48 28.14
C GLY A 582 22.29 36.81 27.93
N ILE A 583 22.72 36.66 26.69
CA ILE A 583 24.01 36.07 26.34
C ILE A 583 25.16 37.00 26.77
N ALA A 584 25.02 38.32 26.52
CA ALA A 584 26.01 39.30 26.93
C ALA A 584 26.17 39.36 28.47
N ALA A 585 25.09 39.05 29.21
CA ALA A 585 25.11 38.91 30.67
C ALA A 585 25.59 37.51 31.16
N GLY A 586 26.20 36.71 30.30
CA GLY A 586 26.76 35.38 30.64
C GLY A 586 25.74 34.27 30.83
N ARG A 587 24.46 34.47 30.48
CA ARG A 587 23.46 33.40 30.60
C ARG A 587 23.69 32.33 29.50
N PRO A 588 23.61 31.02 29.83
CA PRO A 588 23.78 29.95 28.84
C PRO A 588 22.69 30.01 27.79
N PRO A 589 23.02 29.73 26.52
CA PRO A 589 22.09 29.76 25.38
C PRO A 589 20.79 28.97 25.59
N ALA A 590 20.87 27.83 26.31
CA ALA A 590 19.73 26.99 26.60
C ALA A 590 18.69 27.72 27.52
N ARG A 591 19.14 28.46 28.53
CA ARG A 591 18.26 29.24 29.42
C ARG A 591 17.61 30.41 28.66
N VAL A 592 18.35 31.04 27.76
CA VAL A 592 17.85 32.18 27.00
C VAL A 592 16.82 31.76 25.96
N ASN A 593 16.91 30.53 25.44
CA ASN A 593 15.97 29.92 24.51
C ASN A 593 14.96 28.99 25.19
N GLY A 594 14.79 29.05 26.52
CA GLY A 594 13.95 28.11 27.29
C GLY A 594 12.52 27.97 26.75
N ASP A 595 11.88 29.11 26.37
CA ASP A 595 10.54 29.12 25.78
C ASP A 595 10.47 28.32 24.47
N LEU A 596 11.52 28.42 23.64
CA LEU A 596 11.61 27.69 22.38
C LEU A 596 11.84 26.19 22.60
N LEU A 597 12.74 25.84 23.52
CA LEU A 597 13.03 24.46 23.88
C LEU A 597 11.82 23.76 24.52
N LEU A 598 11.00 24.50 25.27
CA LEU A 598 9.74 24.00 25.82
C LEU A 598 8.76 23.62 24.71
N VAL A 599 8.60 24.49 23.70
CA VAL A 599 7.75 24.19 22.53
C VAL A 599 8.28 22.97 21.75
N GLU A 600 9.61 22.84 21.60
CA GLU A 600 10.22 21.65 21.00
C GLU A 600 9.89 20.38 21.81
N GLY A 601 10.02 20.46 23.15
CA GLY A 601 9.65 19.35 24.04
C GLY A 601 8.18 18.94 23.91
N LEU A 602 7.25 19.92 23.81
CA LEU A 602 5.83 19.63 23.60
C LEU A 602 5.54 18.96 22.26
N LEU A 603 6.19 19.41 21.18
CA LEU A 603 6.04 18.81 19.85
C LEU A 603 6.55 17.37 19.82
N LEU A 604 7.70 17.13 20.47
CA LEU A 604 8.25 15.78 20.62
C LEU A 604 7.37 14.87 21.46
N SER A 605 6.82 15.40 22.55
CA SER A 605 5.86 14.66 23.38
C SER A 605 4.61 14.28 22.57
N ALA A 606 4.08 15.19 21.78
CA ALA A 606 2.95 14.90 20.88
C ALA A 606 3.30 13.84 19.84
N GLY A 607 4.50 13.92 19.24
CA GLY A 607 5.02 12.88 18.34
C GLY A 607 5.19 11.53 19.04
N GLY A 608 5.73 11.51 20.26
CA GLY A 608 5.86 10.31 21.08
C GLY A 608 4.51 9.67 21.41
N ILE A 609 3.51 10.49 21.78
CA ILE A 609 2.13 10.00 22.00
C ILE A 609 1.56 9.39 20.73
N ALA A 610 1.79 10.01 19.57
CA ALA A 610 1.33 9.48 18.28
C ALA A 610 2.01 8.14 17.96
N VAL A 611 3.31 7.98 18.26
CA VAL A 611 4.03 6.70 18.09
C VAL A 611 3.41 5.63 18.98
N VAL A 612 3.18 5.90 20.26
CA VAL A 612 2.59 4.95 21.21
C VAL A 612 1.17 4.57 20.77
N HIS A 613 0.37 5.56 20.35
CA HIS A 613 -1.00 5.32 19.92
C HIS A 613 -1.05 4.44 18.65
N ARG A 614 -0.23 4.74 17.62
CA ARG A 614 -0.14 3.93 16.40
C ARG A 614 0.38 2.51 16.71
N TRP A 615 1.41 2.41 17.52
CA TRP A 615 1.95 1.12 17.96
C TRP A 615 0.89 0.28 18.68
N TRP A 616 0.09 0.91 19.53
CA TRP A 616 -0.99 0.23 20.25
C TRP A 616 -2.12 -0.22 19.30
N GLN A 617 -2.51 0.64 18.34
CA GLN A 617 -3.48 0.28 17.31
C GLN A 617 -3.02 -0.91 16.48
N THR A 618 -1.81 -0.87 15.93
CA THR A 618 -1.28 -1.98 15.12
C THR A 618 -1.16 -3.29 15.90
N ARG A 619 -1.01 -3.21 17.22
CA ARG A 619 -0.96 -4.39 18.08
C ARG A 619 -2.35 -4.90 18.48
N ALA A 620 -3.31 -4.02 18.63
CA ALA A 620 -4.71 -4.37 18.90
C ALA A 620 -5.38 -5.01 17.67
N ASP A 621 -5.14 -4.46 16.49
CA ASP A 621 -5.60 -5.03 15.22
C ASP A 621 -4.96 -6.39 14.93
N GLY A 622 -3.78 -6.66 15.49
CA GLY A 622 -3.00 -7.88 15.38
C GLY A 622 -3.27 -8.93 16.48
N SER A 623 -4.31 -8.82 17.30
CA SER A 623 -4.52 -9.71 18.45
C SER A 623 -5.33 -10.99 18.17
N GLY A 624 -5.77 -11.24 16.92
CA GLY A 624 -6.33 -12.54 16.49
C GLY A 624 -5.20 -13.53 16.13
N ALA A 625 -5.42 -14.84 16.28
CA ALA A 625 -4.37 -15.85 16.05
C ALA A 625 -3.96 -15.95 14.57
N VAL A 626 -4.86 -15.70 13.62
CA VAL A 626 -4.55 -15.51 12.19
C VAL A 626 -3.64 -14.28 11.98
N SER A 627 -3.72 -13.28 12.83
CA SER A 627 -2.89 -12.07 12.77
C SER A 627 -1.46 -12.26 13.31
N ALA A 628 -1.17 -13.32 14.05
CA ALA A 628 0.22 -13.65 14.42
C ALA A 628 1.09 -13.96 13.18
N LEU A 629 0.46 -14.32 12.07
CA LEU A 629 1.09 -14.51 10.77
C LEU A 629 1.15 -13.21 9.95
N ASP A 630 0.43 -12.13 10.36
CA ASP A 630 0.40 -10.86 9.65
C ASP A 630 1.78 -10.14 9.73
N PRO A 631 2.43 -9.87 8.58
CA PRO A 631 3.68 -9.12 8.53
C PRO A 631 3.58 -7.74 9.18
N ALA A 632 2.42 -7.08 9.10
CA ALA A 632 2.20 -5.76 9.68
C ALA A 632 2.24 -5.79 11.21
N ALA A 633 1.68 -6.82 11.84
CA ALA A 633 1.72 -6.99 13.30
C ALA A 633 3.15 -7.23 13.80
N ARG A 634 3.96 -8.02 13.06
CA ARG A 634 5.40 -8.23 13.37
C ARG A 634 6.21 -6.95 13.16
N ALA A 635 5.88 -6.15 12.16
CA ALA A 635 6.55 -4.90 11.88
C ALA A 635 6.26 -3.80 12.93
N ALA A 636 5.23 -3.93 13.76
CA ALA A 636 4.82 -2.91 14.72
C ALA A 636 5.97 -2.48 15.68
N GLY A 637 6.76 -3.44 16.14
CA GLY A 637 7.94 -3.17 16.97
C GLY A 637 9.01 -2.38 16.24
N VAL A 638 9.36 -2.78 15.02
CA VAL A 638 10.37 -2.12 14.17
C VAL A 638 9.87 -0.74 13.75
N SER A 639 8.58 -0.59 13.43
CA SER A 639 7.95 0.67 13.08
C SER A 639 8.04 1.69 14.22
N GLY A 640 7.78 1.26 15.47
CA GLY A 640 7.89 2.10 16.64
C GLY A 640 9.33 2.60 16.85
N VAL A 641 10.34 1.72 16.76
CA VAL A 641 11.76 2.09 16.88
C VAL A 641 12.17 3.06 15.78
N SER A 642 11.75 2.81 14.53
CA SER A 642 12.05 3.68 13.38
C SER A 642 11.42 5.06 13.53
N ALA A 643 10.19 5.15 14.03
CA ALA A 643 9.51 6.42 14.29
C ALA A 643 10.18 7.21 15.42
N VAL A 644 10.59 6.54 16.50
CA VAL A 644 11.40 7.16 17.57
C VAL A 644 12.73 7.68 17.01
N ALA A 645 13.43 6.90 16.17
CA ALA A 645 14.67 7.35 15.53
C ALA A 645 14.44 8.59 14.66
N ALA A 646 13.35 8.65 13.88
CA ALA A 646 12.99 9.83 13.08
C ALA A 646 12.73 11.06 13.96
N LEU A 647 12.05 10.91 15.10
CA LEU A 647 11.83 11.98 16.08
C LEU A 647 13.14 12.45 16.73
N VAL A 648 14.06 11.54 17.04
CA VAL A 648 15.39 11.87 17.57
C VAL A 648 16.18 12.69 16.54
N VAL A 649 16.20 12.27 15.29
CA VAL A 649 16.86 13.02 14.19
C VAL A 649 16.25 14.40 14.06
N LEU A 650 14.93 14.53 14.05
CA LEU A 650 14.24 15.81 13.99
C LEU A 650 14.61 16.71 15.16
N THR A 651 14.74 16.14 16.39
CA THR A 651 15.15 16.87 17.59
C THR A 651 16.56 17.40 17.46
N VAL A 652 17.52 16.56 17.05
CA VAL A 652 18.93 16.96 16.87
C VAL A 652 19.02 18.08 15.87
N VAL A 653 18.29 17.98 14.74
CA VAL A 653 18.24 19.04 13.72
C VAL A 653 17.62 20.32 14.27
N ALA A 654 16.50 20.24 15.01
CA ALA A 654 15.86 21.41 15.59
C ALA A 654 16.78 22.14 16.59
N VAL A 655 17.45 21.40 17.47
CA VAL A 655 18.44 21.93 18.43
C VAL A 655 19.63 22.57 17.69
N ALA A 656 20.14 21.94 16.64
CA ALA A 656 21.21 22.50 15.81
C ALA A 656 20.76 23.79 15.12
N VAL A 657 19.55 23.86 14.58
CA VAL A 657 18.97 25.09 14.00
C VAL A 657 18.88 26.19 15.03
N VAL A 658 18.43 25.92 16.26
CA VAL A 658 18.39 26.89 17.37
C VAL A 658 19.79 27.40 17.70
N ALA A 659 20.78 26.50 17.81
CA ALA A 659 22.14 26.86 18.14
C ALA A 659 22.80 27.74 17.04
N VAL A 660 22.68 27.36 15.77
CA VAL A 660 23.22 28.12 14.63
C VAL A 660 22.56 29.49 14.52
N SER A 661 21.22 29.54 14.64
CA SER A 661 20.46 30.79 14.55
C SER A 661 20.79 31.73 15.71
N THR A 662 21.00 31.20 16.93
CA THR A 662 21.43 31.97 18.09
C THR A 662 22.81 32.58 17.88
N ARG A 663 23.78 31.81 17.37
CA ARG A 663 25.12 32.32 17.02
C ARG A 663 25.06 33.39 15.94
N ALA A 664 24.21 33.24 14.94
CA ALA A 664 24.02 34.28 13.88
C ALA A 664 23.48 35.58 14.43
N VAL A 665 22.52 35.54 15.38
CA VAL A 665 21.98 36.75 16.06
C VAL A 665 23.05 37.45 16.90
N VAL A 666 23.91 36.70 17.61
CA VAL A 666 24.99 37.29 18.37
C VAL A 666 26.02 37.95 17.49
N ARG A 667 26.48 37.32 16.42
CA ARG A 667 27.45 37.87 15.45
C ARG A 667 26.92 39.12 14.77
N SER A 668 25.68 39.09 14.27
CA SER A 668 25.10 40.24 13.54
C SER A 668 24.91 41.49 14.37
N ARG A 669 24.86 41.37 15.69
CA ARG A 669 24.72 42.51 16.61
C ARG A 669 26.02 42.92 17.28
N GLY A 670 26.98 42.02 17.41
CA GLY A 670 28.32 42.33 17.89
C GLY A 670 29.20 43.03 16.86
N SER A 671 28.93 42.87 15.56
CA SER A 671 29.66 43.55 14.48
C SER A 671 29.11 44.97 14.13
N GLY A 672 28.01 45.37 14.75
CA GLY A 672 27.35 46.69 14.53
C GLY A 672 27.52 47.67 15.67
N SER A 673 28.44 47.39 16.61
CA SER A 673 28.96 48.30 17.64
C SER A 673 30.41 48.61 17.27
#